data_4b3f1995bb5e15646fbf480fe97df9eb
#
_entry.id   4b3f1995bb5e15646fbf480fe97df9eb
#
_cell.length_a   1.000
_cell.length_b   1.000
_cell.length_c   1.000
_cell.angle_alpha   90.00
_cell.angle_beta   90.00
_cell.angle_gamma   90.00
#
_symmetry.space_group_name_H-M   'P 1'
#
loop_
_entity.id
_entity.type
_entity.pdbx_description
1 polymer ?
#
loop_
_entity_poly.entity_id
_entity_poly.type
_entity_poly.pdbx_seq_one_letter_code
_entity_poly.pdbx_strand_id
1 'polypeptide(L)'
;MKRHIELNNEIMIKKDGRFQFEKDEEAVRAYFIDYVNQNTVFFHDLKEKLDYLRDNDYYETDFLDAYTFEEIKAVYKTTYAAKFRFPSFMSAFKFYNDYALKTNDRKKILERYEDRIACCALYFGKGDGAKAIEFAKLMIRQEYQPATPTFLNAGRKRRGEMVSCFLLEVNDSLNDISRAIDISMQLSKSGGGVSLNLSKIRAKGESIKDVAGATKGVVGVMKLLDNAFRYADQMGQRQGAGAAYLNVFHADINDFLDTKKISADEDVRVKTLSIGVVVPDKFIELAREDRPAYVFYPHTVYKAYGTHLDEMDIGAMYDELVNNPAVRKERINPRQLLEKMAVLRSESGYPYMMFQDNVNREHALNHISRVKFSNLCSEVLQASTVSEYTDYGEPDDIGLDISCNLGSLNIANVMAGGSIENAVKLAVDALTVVSESTNIKNAPAVAKANREMRSIGLGAMNLHGYLAQNGVAYESEEARDFANVFFATVNYWTLVRSNELAQETGSTFEGYEGSKYASGEYFEIYFEGDYRPKTDKVRALFKDIVIPTPLEWEVLRDNVNMHGLYHAYRLAIAPNGSISYVQSATASVMPIMERIEERTYGNSKTYYPMPGLSPQNWFFYKEAYDMDMFKVVDMIATIQQHVDQGISFTLFLKDTMTTRDLNRIDLYAHHKGIKTLYYARTKDTGQEGCLSCAV
;
A
#
# COMPACT_ATOMS: atom_id res chain seq x y z
N MET A 1 -20.38 21.97 -23.91
CA MET A 1 -19.77 21.22 -22.76
C MET A 1 -20.89 20.51 -22.01
N LYS A 2 -20.63 19.40 -21.28
CA LYS A 2 -21.72 18.77 -20.50
C LYS A 2 -22.05 19.65 -19.28
N ARG A 3 -23.34 19.82 -18.97
CA ARG A 3 -23.83 20.73 -17.90
C ARG A 3 -23.14 20.51 -16.55
N HIS A 4 -22.91 19.27 -16.13
CA HIS A 4 -22.23 18.98 -14.87
C HIS A 4 -20.76 19.42 -14.86
N ILE A 5 -20.08 19.46 -16.01
CA ILE A 5 -18.70 19.97 -16.12
C ILE A 5 -18.70 21.50 -16.04
N GLU A 6 -19.68 22.16 -16.67
CA GLU A 6 -19.82 23.64 -16.60
C GLU A 6 -20.06 24.08 -15.15
N LEU A 7 -20.97 23.42 -14.45
CA LEU A 7 -21.24 23.69 -13.04
C LEU A 7 -20.03 23.44 -12.14
N ASN A 8 -19.30 22.32 -12.37
CA ASN A 8 -18.08 22.06 -11.63
C ASN A 8 -17.00 23.13 -11.90
N ASN A 9 -16.88 23.64 -13.13
CA ASN A 9 -15.94 24.70 -13.46
C ASN A 9 -16.30 26.03 -12.82
N GLU A 10 -17.57 26.29 -12.53
CA GLU A 10 -18.03 27.50 -11.81
C GLU A 10 -17.45 27.59 -10.39
N ILE A 11 -17.00 26.47 -9.79
CA ILE A 11 -16.31 26.47 -8.48
C ILE A 11 -15.18 27.52 -8.46
N MET A 12 -14.42 27.61 -9.55
CA MET A 12 -13.25 28.49 -9.67
C MET A 12 -13.62 29.94 -9.95
N ILE A 13 -14.87 30.24 -10.30
CA ILE A 13 -15.36 31.61 -10.51
C ILE A 13 -15.66 32.22 -9.13
N LYS A 14 -14.84 33.20 -8.74
CA LYS A 14 -15.04 33.87 -7.45
C LYS A 14 -16.26 34.80 -7.51
N LYS A 15 -17.15 34.66 -6.53
CA LYS A 15 -18.24 35.61 -6.25
C LYS A 15 -17.98 36.24 -4.89
N ASP A 16 -17.96 37.55 -4.85
CA ASP A 16 -17.60 38.32 -3.66
C ASP A 16 -16.26 37.89 -3.01
N GLY A 17 -15.28 37.57 -3.86
CA GLY A 17 -13.93 37.11 -3.46
C GLY A 17 -13.85 35.67 -2.98
N ARG A 18 -14.94 34.87 -2.99
CA ARG A 18 -15.00 33.51 -2.50
C ARG A 18 -15.25 32.51 -3.63
N PHE A 19 -14.63 31.32 -3.56
CA PHE A 19 -14.93 30.21 -4.43
C PHE A 19 -16.36 29.70 -4.20
N GLN A 20 -17.02 29.24 -5.28
CA GLN A 20 -18.41 28.77 -5.23
C GLN A 20 -18.46 27.25 -5.02
N PHE A 21 -18.10 26.78 -3.83
CA PHE A 21 -18.05 25.32 -3.53
C PHE A 21 -19.41 24.63 -3.65
N GLU A 22 -20.52 25.36 -3.43
CA GLU A 22 -21.89 24.87 -3.61
C GLU A 22 -22.18 24.39 -5.05
N LYS A 23 -21.43 24.89 -6.02
CA LYS A 23 -21.55 24.47 -7.43
C LYS A 23 -21.17 23.01 -7.66
N ASP A 24 -20.34 22.42 -6.79
CA ASP A 24 -20.00 21.01 -6.85
C ASP A 24 -21.22 20.12 -6.56
N GLU A 25 -22.06 20.48 -5.57
CA GLU A 25 -23.32 19.76 -5.31
C GLU A 25 -24.30 19.86 -6.49
N GLU A 26 -24.39 21.03 -7.13
CA GLU A 26 -25.20 21.21 -8.33
C GLU A 26 -24.67 20.34 -9.47
N ALA A 27 -23.35 20.24 -9.62
CA ALA A 27 -22.70 19.37 -10.62
C ALA A 27 -23.01 17.88 -10.36
N VAL A 28 -22.98 17.42 -9.10
CA VAL A 28 -23.39 16.06 -8.73
C VAL A 28 -24.84 15.78 -9.19
N ARG A 29 -25.78 16.67 -8.86
CA ARG A 29 -27.19 16.52 -9.24
C ARG A 29 -27.36 16.45 -10.76
N ALA A 30 -26.70 17.36 -11.49
CA ALA A 30 -26.70 17.37 -12.95
C ALA A 30 -26.11 16.06 -13.54
N TYR A 31 -25.01 15.57 -12.96
CA TYR A 31 -24.39 14.31 -13.40
C TYR A 31 -25.32 13.11 -13.24
N PHE A 32 -26.05 13.03 -12.12
CA PHE A 32 -27.03 11.96 -11.91
C PHE A 32 -28.20 12.07 -12.87
N ILE A 33 -28.78 13.25 -13.08
CA ILE A 33 -29.94 13.45 -13.96
C ILE A 33 -29.58 13.21 -15.43
N ASP A 34 -28.48 13.81 -15.88
CA ASP A 34 -28.11 13.87 -17.29
C ASP A 34 -27.33 12.64 -17.77
N TYR A 35 -26.70 11.88 -16.84
CA TYR A 35 -25.85 10.75 -17.21
C TYR A 35 -26.18 9.46 -16.44
N VAL A 36 -26.02 9.45 -15.10
CA VAL A 36 -26.08 8.20 -14.33
C VAL A 36 -27.46 7.53 -14.49
N ASN A 37 -28.55 8.26 -14.21
CA ASN A 37 -29.90 7.69 -14.26
C ASN A 37 -30.29 7.25 -15.66
N GLN A 38 -29.88 7.98 -16.70
CA GLN A 38 -30.20 7.65 -18.11
C GLN A 38 -29.44 6.40 -18.62
N ASN A 39 -28.30 6.10 -17.99
CA ASN A 39 -27.47 4.98 -18.39
C ASN A 39 -27.56 3.78 -17.41
N THR A 40 -28.29 3.87 -16.31
CA THR A 40 -28.51 2.75 -15.40
C THR A 40 -29.62 1.83 -15.94
N VAL A 41 -29.35 0.53 -15.97
CA VAL A 41 -30.33 -0.47 -16.31
C VAL A 41 -31.43 -0.51 -15.22
N PHE A 42 -32.66 -0.43 -15.62
CA PHE A 42 -33.78 -0.56 -14.70
C PHE A 42 -34.17 -2.02 -14.51
N PHE A 43 -34.39 -2.42 -13.27
CA PHE A 43 -34.93 -3.71 -12.86
C PHE A 43 -36.22 -3.47 -12.06
N HIS A 44 -37.20 -4.33 -12.24
CA HIS A 44 -38.48 -4.17 -11.55
C HIS A 44 -38.36 -4.41 -10.05
N ASP A 45 -37.54 -5.40 -9.65
CA ASP A 45 -37.27 -5.72 -8.26
C ASP A 45 -35.84 -6.30 -8.08
N LEU A 46 -35.48 -6.56 -6.83
CA LEU A 46 -34.15 -7.10 -6.49
C LEU A 46 -33.94 -8.50 -7.06
N LYS A 47 -34.98 -9.33 -7.10
CA LYS A 47 -34.88 -10.71 -7.59
C LYS A 47 -34.54 -10.73 -9.08
N GLU A 48 -35.28 -9.97 -9.90
CA GLU A 48 -35.00 -9.82 -11.32
C GLU A 48 -33.57 -9.33 -11.56
N LYS A 49 -33.11 -8.35 -10.77
CA LYS A 49 -31.73 -7.83 -10.85
C LYS A 49 -30.70 -8.91 -10.57
N LEU A 50 -30.84 -9.66 -9.49
CA LEU A 50 -29.89 -10.70 -9.10
C LEU A 50 -29.88 -11.85 -10.11
N ASP A 51 -31.05 -12.29 -10.57
CA ASP A 51 -31.17 -13.32 -11.60
C ASP A 51 -30.46 -12.86 -12.89
N TYR A 52 -30.70 -11.63 -13.34
CA TYR A 52 -29.99 -11.07 -14.50
C TYR A 52 -28.46 -11.05 -14.33
N LEU A 53 -27.99 -10.61 -13.16
CA LEU A 53 -26.53 -10.52 -12.90
C LEU A 53 -25.86 -11.90 -12.84
N ARG A 54 -26.59 -12.92 -12.36
CA ARG A 54 -26.12 -14.33 -12.33
C ARG A 54 -26.13 -14.94 -13.72
N ASP A 55 -27.25 -14.87 -14.42
CA ASP A 55 -27.47 -15.51 -15.72
C ASP A 55 -26.55 -14.96 -16.82
N ASN A 56 -26.11 -13.71 -16.68
CA ASN A 56 -25.17 -13.06 -17.59
C ASN A 56 -23.71 -13.06 -17.13
N ASP A 57 -23.35 -13.87 -16.13
CA ASP A 57 -21.99 -14.01 -15.62
C ASP A 57 -21.37 -12.71 -15.09
N TYR A 58 -22.17 -11.83 -14.49
CA TYR A 58 -21.67 -10.63 -13.81
C TYR A 58 -21.33 -10.89 -12.35
N TYR A 59 -22.16 -11.65 -11.63
CA TYR A 59 -21.94 -12.03 -10.24
C TYR A 59 -21.57 -13.51 -10.12
N GLU A 60 -20.74 -13.85 -9.13
CA GLU A 60 -20.54 -15.24 -8.73
C GLU A 60 -21.82 -15.79 -8.09
N THR A 61 -22.11 -17.06 -8.36
CA THR A 61 -23.29 -17.73 -7.78
C THR A 61 -23.03 -18.21 -6.36
N ASP A 62 -21.84 -18.78 -6.14
CA ASP A 62 -21.53 -19.53 -4.91
C ASP A 62 -21.69 -18.69 -3.64
N PHE A 63 -21.25 -17.42 -3.63
CA PHE A 63 -21.37 -16.59 -2.45
C PHE A 63 -22.82 -16.14 -2.17
N LEU A 64 -23.64 -15.97 -3.21
CA LEU A 64 -25.05 -15.63 -3.06
C LEU A 64 -25.88 -16.84 -2.64
N ASP A 65 -25.52 -18.04 -3.09
CA ASP A 65 -26.22 -19.30 -2.73
C ASP A 65 -25.98 -19.70 -1.26
N ALA A 66 -25.00 -19.09 -0.60
CA ALA A 66 -24.79 -19.25 0.83
C ALA A 66 -25.83 -18.54 1.71
N TYR A 67 -26.70 -17.69 1.09
CA TYR A 67 -27.72 -16.91 1.79
C TYR A 67 -29.13 -17.25 1.29
N THR A 68 -30.09 -17.07 2.18
CA THR A 68 -31.50 -17.01 1.78
C THR A 68 -31.78 -15.67 1.08
N PHE A 69 -32.78 -15.63 0.20
CA PHE A 69 -33.16 -14.37 -0.48
C PHE A 69 -33.57 -13.26 0.51
N GLU A 70 -34.20 -13.60 1.63
CA GLU A 70 -34.57 -12.59 2.65
C GLU A 70 -33.36 -12.01 3.36
N GLU A 71 -32.28 -12.77 3.58
CA GLU A 71 -31.02 -12.26 4.11
C GLU A 71 -30.36 -11.31 3.09
N ILE A 72 -30.26 -11.70 1.83
CA ILE A 72 -29.76 -10.83 0.76
C ILE A 72 -30.56 -9.52 0.71
N LYS A 73 -31.89 -9.62 0.71
CA LYS A 73 -32.79 -8.48 0.70
C LYS A 73 -32.61 -7.56 1.91
N ALA A 74 -32.34 -8.12 3.09
CA ALA A 74 -32.06 -7.34 4.31
C ALA A 74 -30.76 -6.53 4.17
N VAL A 75 -29.70 -7.10 3.58
CA VAL A 75 -28.43 -6.40 3.30
C VAL A 75 -28.65 -5.24 2.32
N TYR A 76 -29.34 -5.49 1.19
CA TYR A 76 -29.67 -4.44 0.21
C TYR A 76 -30.55 -3.34 0.84
N LYS A 77 -31.54 -3.73 1.64
CA LYS A 77 -32.39 -2.78 2.37
C LYS A 77 -31.56 -1.89 3.29
N THR A 78 -30.54 -2.44 3.95
CA THR A 78 -29.63 -1.70 4.85
C THR A 78 -28.85 -0.64 4.07
N THR A 79 -28.25 -1.00 2.94
CA THR A 79 -27.48 -0.04 2.14
C THR A 79 -28.35 1.07 1.54
N TYR A 80 -29.53 0.74 1.00
CA TYR A 80 -30.44 1.73 0.42
C TYR A 80 -31.15 2.60 1.46
N ALA A 81 -31.39 2.09 2.69
CA ALA A 81 -31.97 2.88 3.78
C ALA A 81 -31.06 4.03 4.24
N ALA A 82 -29.76 3.91 4.03
CA ALA A 82 -28.80 4.97 4.32
C ALA A 82 -28.98 6.22 3.43
N LYS A 83 -29.70 6.09 2.30
CA LYS A 83 -29.93 7.19 1.34
C LYS A 83 -28.66 7.94 0.95
N PHE A 84 -27.60 7.16 0.70
CA PHE A 84 -26.27 7.69 0.42
C PHE A 84 -26.27 8.73 -0.71
N ARG A 85 -25.47 9.77 -0.56
CA ARG A 85 -25.26 10.80 -1.59
C ARG A 85 -23.77 11.14 -1.65
N PHE A 86 -23.21 11.13 -2.85
CA PHE A 86 -21.86 11.62 -3.06
C PHE A 86 -21.80 13.13 -2.80
N PRO A 87 -20.85 13.60 -1.97
CA PRO A 87 -20.76 15.02 -1.62
C PRO A 87 -20.05 15.86 -2.69
N SER A 88 -19.35 15.24 -3.65
CA SER A 88 -18.63 15.93 -4.72
C SER A 88 -18.84 15.27 -6.08
N PHE A 89 -18.71 16.08 -7.14
CA PHE A 89 -18.78 15.56 -8.52
C PHE A 89 -17.66 14.53 -8.76
N MET A 90 -16.44 14.80 -8.30
CA MET A 90 -15.31 13.89 -8.46
C MET A 90 -15.57 12.53 -7.82
N SER A 91 -16.12 12.48 -6.62
CA SER A 91 -16.45 11.24 -5.92
C SER A 91 -17.47 10.39 -6.69
N ALA A 92 -18.56 11.03 -7.16
CA ALA A 92 -19.58 10.37 -7.99
C ALA A 92 -18.99 9.91 -9.31
N PHE A 93 -18.28 10.79 -9.99
CA PHE A 93 -17.66 10.49 -11.28
C PHE A 93 -16.68 9.31 -11.17
N LYS A 94 -15.80 9.34 -10.17
CA LYS A 94 -14.78 8.29 -9.96
C LYS A 94 -15.44 6.94 -9.72
N PHE A 95 -16.51 6.87 -8.90
CA PHE A 95 -17.22 5.63 -8.69
C PHE A 95 -17.88 5.11 -9.98
N TYR A 96 -18.68 5.91 -10.67
CA TYR A 96 -19.42 5.47 -11.85
C TYR A 96 -18.53 5.26 -13.08
N ASN A 97 -17.39 5.92 -13.18
CA ASN A 97 -16.45 5.72 -14.27
C ASN A 97 -15.58 4.47 -14.07
N ASP A 98 -15.03 4.27 -12.88
CA ASP A 98 -13.97 3.31 -12.63
C ASP A 98 -14.42 2.06 -11.86
N TYR A 99 -15.43 2.16 -10.99
CA TYR A 99 -15.79 1.08 -10.06
C TYR A 99 -17.16 0.44 -10.30
N ALA A 100 -18.16 1.19 -10.75
CA ALA A 100 -19.48 0.65 -11.00
C ALA A 100 -19.46 -0.44 -12.07
N LEU A 101 -20.13 -1.56 -11.81
CA LEU A 101 -20.31 -2.62 -12.80
C LEU A 101 -21.10 -2.09 -13.99
N LYS A 102 -20.62 -2.39 -15.17
CA LYS A 102 -21.24 -2.01 -16.45
C LYS A 102 -21.46 -3.22 -17.32
N THR A 103 -22.33 -3.08 -18.31
CA THR A 103 -22.48 -4.07 -19.37
C THR A 103 -21.16 -4.28 -20.11
N ASN A 104 -21.00 -5.44 -20.78
CA ASN A 104 -19.75 -5.81 -21.48
C ASN A 104 -19.31 -4.78 -22.54
N ASP A 105 -20.24 -4.06 -23.15
CA ASP A 105 -19.98 -2.96 -24.07
C ASP A 105 -19.69 -1.62 -23.37
N ARG A 106 -19.67 -1.62 -22.03
CA ARG A 106 -19.43 -0.48 -21.12
C ARG A 106 -20.44 0.68 -21.26
N LYS A 107 -21.58 0.48 -21.94
CA LYS A 107 -22.53 1.56 -22.17
C LYS A 107 -23.55 1.77 -21.07
N LYS A 108 -23.93 0.70 -20.36
CA LYS A 108 -24.95 0.76 -19.31
C LYS A 108 -24.39 0.39 -17.95
N ILE A 109 -24.88 1.06 -16.92
CA ILE A 109 -24.52 0.87 -15.51
C ILE A 109 -25.45 -0.20 -14.94
N LEU A 110 -24.89 -1.20 -14.29
CA LEU A 110 -25.59 -2.31 -13.63
C LEU A 110 -25.64 -2.17 -12.11
N GLU A 111 -24.69 -1.47 -11.52
CA GLU A 111 -24.60 -1.24 -10.07
C GLU A 111 -24.65 0.24 -9.73
N ARG A 112 -25.42 0.59 -8.70
CA ARG A 112 -25.28 1.81 -7.93
C ARG A 112 -24.26 1.61 -6.80
N TYR A 113 -23.86 2.66 -6.11
CA TYR A 113 -22.94 2.58 -4.98
C TYR A 113 -23.46 1.63 -3.90
N GLU A 114 -24.73 1.75 -3.56
CA GLU A 114 -25.43 0.90 -2.58
C GLU A 114 -25.39 -0.60 -2.98
N ASP A 115 -25.51 -0.90 -4.27
CA ASP A 115 -25.42 -2.28 -4.79
C ASP A 115 -24.00 -2.84 -4.61
N ARG A 116 -22.98 -2.02 -4.93
CA ARG A 116 -21.58 -2.44 -4.78
C ARG A 116 -21.24 -2.72 -3.31
N ILE A 117 -21.71 -1.87 -2.41
CA ILE A 117 -21.54 -2.07 -0.96
C ILE A 117 -22.26 -3.35 -0.51
N ALA A 118 -23.51 -3.57 -0.93
CA ALA A 118 -24.27 -4.78 -0.58
C ALA A 118 -23.56 -6.06 -1.08
N CYS A 119 -23.07 -6.05 -2.32
CA CYS A 119 -22.34 -7.18 -2.90
C CYS A 119 -21.04 -7.48 -2.12
N CYS A 120 -20.24 -6.46 -1.79
CA CYS A 120 -19.04 -6.64 -0.96
C CYS A 120 -19.39 -7.16 0.44
N ALA A 121 -20.42 -6.61 1.07
CA ALA A 121 -20.84 -7.02 2.40
C ALA A 121 -21.30 -8.49 2.46
N LEU A 122 -22.06 -8.94 1.46
CA LEU A 122 -22.44 -10.34 1.31
C LEU A 122 -21.21 -11.24 1.08
N TYR A 123 -20.27 -10.79 0.23
CA TYR A 123 -19.03 -11.54 -0.01
C TYR A 123 -18.22 -11.73 1.27
N PHE A 124 -18.05 -10.68 2.07
CA PHE A 124 -17.31 -10.74 3.34
C PHE A 124 -18.05 -11.50 4.43
N GLY A 125 -19.37 -11.53 4.40
CA GLY A 125 -20.19 -12.24 5.37
C GLY A 125 -20.16 -13.76 5.25
N LYS A 126 -19.70 -14.32 4.11
CA LYS A 126 -19.55 -15.78 3.89
C LYS A 126 -20.77 -16.62 4.32
N GLY A 127 -22.00 -16.17 4.05
CA GLY A 127 -23.24 -16.87 4.41
C GLY A 127 -23.83 -16.46 5.76
N ASP A 128 -23.15 -15.64 6.56
CA ASP A 128 -23.68 -15.03 7.77
C ASP A 128 -24.41 -13.72 7.44
N GLY A 129 -25.75 -13.76 7.43
CA GLY A 129 -26.58 -12.60 7.12
C GLY A 129 -26.47 -11.47 8.13
N ALA A 130 -26.28 -11.77 9.43
CA ALA A 130 -26.10 -10.76 10.46
C ALA A 130 -24.76 -10.03 10.29
N LYS A 131 -23.69 -10.78 10.05
CA LYS A 131 -22.36 -10.24 9.77
C LYS A 131 -22.34 -9.39 8.48
N ALA A 132 -23.01 -9.85 7.43
CA ALA A 132 -23.15 -9.09 6.18
C ALA A 132 -23.87 -7.74 6.39
N ILE A 133 -24.86 -7.67 7.27
CA ILE A 133 -25.53 -6.41 7.65
C ILE A 133 -24.56 -5.47 8.39
N GLU A 134 -23.69 -5.98 9.26
CA GLU A 134 -22.67 -5.17 9.94
C GLU A 134 -21.66 -4.59 8.95
N PHE A 135 -21.16 -5.40 8.02
CA PHE A 135 -20.31 -4.91 6.92
C PHE A 135 -21.01 -3.86 6.06
N ALA A 136 -22.27 -4.10 5.71
CA ALA A 136 -23.05 -3.14 4.92
C ALA A 136 -23.18 -1.79 5.63
N LYS A 137 -23.43 -1.78 6.94
CA LYS A 137 -23.49 -0.56 7.76
C LYS A 137 -22.15 0.15 7.81
N LEU A 138 -21.06 -0.56 8.07
CA LEU A 138 -19.71 -0.02 8.14
C LEU A 138 -19.30 0.64 6.82
N MET A 139 -19.51 -0.08 5.72
CA MET A 139 -19.06 0.37 4.38
C MET A 139 -19.95 1.47 3.80
N ILE A 140 -21.27 1.45 4.03
CA ILE A 140 -22.15 2.52 3.52
C ILE A 140 -21.93 3.85 4.27
N ARG A 141 -21.51 3.79 5.54
CA ARG A 141 -21.07 4.96 6.30
C ARG A 141 -19.66 5.42 5.95
N GLN A 142 -19.01 4.70 5.03
CA GLN A 142 -17.65 4.98 4.59
C GLN A 142 -16.62 4.99 5.74
N GLU A 143 -16.78 4.16 6.75
CA GLU A 143 -15.81 3.98 7.83
C GLU A 143 -14.65 3.08 7.42
N TYR A 144 -14.91 2.08 6.57
CA TYR A 144 -13.94 1.17 5.99
C TYR A 144 -14.09 1.08 4.48
N GLN A 145 -12.95 1.08 3.78
CA GLN A 145 -12.87 0.93 2.34
C GLN A 145 -11.89 -0.18 1.96
N PRO A 146 -12.33 -1.24 1.28
CA PRO A 146 -11.43 -2.21 0.68
C PRO A 146 -10.52 -1.56 -0.36
N ALA A 147 -9.33 -2.11 -0.57
CA ALA A 147 -8.45 -1.68 -1.66
C ALA A 147 -9.15 -1.79 -3.02
N THR A 148 -8.67 -1.01 -4.00
CA THR A 148 -9.24 -0.97 -5.36
C THR A 148 -9.51 -2.36 -5.96
N PRO A 149 -8.57 -3.34 -5.97
CA PRO A 149 -8.85 -4.66 -6.54
C PRO A 149 -9.97 -5.40 -5.80
N THR A 150 -9.97 -5.37 -4.48
CA THR A 150 -11.04 -6.00 -3.68
C THR A 150 -12.39 -5.36 -3.96
N PHE A 151 -12.43 -4.02 -3.97
CA PHE A 151 -13.67 -3.27 -4.23
C PHE A 151 -14.18 -3.46 -5.67
N LEU A 152 -13.30 -3.69 -6.64
CA LEU A 152 -13.68 -4.03 -8.01
C LEU A 152 -14.16 -5.48 -8.16
N ASN A 153 -13.53 -6.43 -7.47
CA ASN A 153 -13.63 -7.85 -7.84
C ASN A 153 -14.46 -8.71 -6.88
N ALA A 154 -14.63 -8.33 -5.61
CA ALA A 154 -15.39 -9.13 -4.65
C ALA A 154 -16.82 -9.42 -5.13
N GLY A 155 -17.18 -10.70 -5.23
CA GLY A 155 -18.49 -11.17 -5.69
C GLY A 155 -18.76 -11.05 -7.18
N ARG A 156 -17.85 -10.54 -8.00
CA ARG A 156 -17.98 -10.45 -9.46
C ARG A 156 -17.28 -11.63 -10.15
N LYS A 157 -17.95 -12.28 -11.09
CA LYS A 157 -17.45 -13.51 -11.73
C LYS A 157 -16.30 -13.27 -12.71
N ARG A 158 -16.40 -12.24 -13.54
CA ARG A 158 -15.33 -11.86 -14.50
C ARG A 158 -14.38 -10.88 -13.84
N ARG A 159 -13.58 -11.40 -12.90
CA ARG A 159 -12.72 -10.58 -12.05
C ARG A 159 -11.23 -10.87 -12.25
N GLY A 160 -10.40 -9.90 -11.85
CA GLY A 160 -9.01 -10.13 -11.50
C GLY A 160 -8.87 -10.68 -10.08
N GLU A 161 -7.66 -10.63 -9.52
CA GLU A 161 -7.43 -10.95 -8.11
C GLU A 161 -7.95 -9.83 -7.20
N MET A 162 -8.23 -10.18 -5.94
CA MET A 162 -8.67 -9.21 -4.93
C MET A 162 -7.50 -8.51 -4.23
N VAL A 163 -6.28 -8.94 -4.47
CA VAL A 163 -5.06 -8.37 -3.88
C VAL A 163 -4.36 -7.42 -4.83
N SER A 164 -3.72 -6.39 -4.28
CA SER A 164 -3.16 -5.29 -5.07
C SER A 164 -1.73 -5.52 -5.52
N CYS A 165 -0.91 -6.15 -4.69
CA CYS A 165 0.53 -6.23 -4.87
C CYS A 165 1.06 -7.60 -4.49
N PHE A 166 2.13 -7.97 -5.19
CA PHE A 166 2.88 -9.21 -4.97
C PHE A 166 4.36 -8.90 -4.89
N LEU A 167 5.09 -9.61 -4.04
CA LEU A 167 6.51 -9.48 -3.89
C LEU A 167 7.14 -10.86 -4.08
N LEU A 168 8.06 -10.97 -5.02
CA LEU A 168 8.70 -12.21 -5.42
C LEU A 168 10.18 -12.20 -5.08
N GLU A 169 10.66 -13.24 -4.43
CA GLU A 169 12.09 -13.55 -4.35
C GLU A 169 12.56 -14.16 -5.68
N VAL A 170 13.77 -13.79 -6.09
CA VAL A 170 14.36 -14.32 -7.31
C VAL A 170 15.73 -14.91 -6.98
N ASN A 171 15.88 -16.23 -7.15
CA ASN A 171 17.16 -16.91 -6.98
C ASN A 171 18.04 -16.76 -8.23
N ASP A 172 19.33 -17.04 -8.09
CA ASP A 172 20.36 -16.85 -9.13
C ASP A 172 20.48 -18.07 -10.04
N SER A 173 19.39 -18.49 -10.67
CA SER A 173 19.36 -19.50 -11.72
C SER A 173 18.52 -19.06 -12.91
N LEU A 174 18.76 -19.64 -14.09
CA LEU A 174 17.95 -19.31 -15.26
C LEU A 174 16.51 -19.80 -15.09
N ASN A 175 16.31 -20.94 -14.41
CA ASN A 175 14.98 -21.46 -14.09
C ASN A 175 14.21 -20.49 -13.21
N ASP A 176 14.83 -19.99 -12.13
CA ASP A 176 14.20 -19.03 -11.20
C ASP A 176 13.91 -17.70 -11.89
N ILE A 177 14.85 -17.16 -12.67
CA ILE A 177 14.66 -15.91 -13.42
C ILE A 177 13.50 -16.06 -14.44
N SER A 178 13.47 -17.17 -15.19
CA SER A 178 12.42 -17.44 -16.18
C SER A 178 11.06 -17.59 -15.48
N ARG A 179 11.03 -18.32 -14.36
CA ARG A 179 9.81 -18.51 -13.57
C ARG A 179 9.30 -17.22 -12.96
N ALA A 180 10.20 -16.36 -12.45
CA ALA A 180 9.83 -15.04 -11.93
C ALA A 180 9.19 -14.14 -13.00
N ILE A 181 9.66 -14.21 -14.26
CA ILE A 181 9.07 -13.48 -15.39
C ILE A 181 7.68 -14.04 -15.72
N ASP A 182 7.52 -15.37 -15.82
CA ASP A 182 6.22 -16.00 -16.06
C ASP A 182 5.21 -15.65 -14.98
N ILE A 183 5.57 -15.83 -13.69
CA ILE A 183 4.72 -15.49 -12.55
C ILE A 183 4.35 -14.00 -12.60
N SER A 184 5.31 -13.11 -12.87
CA SER A 184 5.06 -11.66 -12.98
C SER A 184 4.02 -11.33 -14.05
N MET A 185 4.07 -11.97 -15.21
CA MET A 185 3.08 -11.79 -16.28
C MET A 185 1.69 -12.29 -15.86
N GLN A 186 1.60 -13.45 -15.19
CA GLN A 186 0.34 -14.01 -14.71
C GLN A 186 -0.31 -13.12 -13.64
N LEU A 187 0.49 -12.59 -12.71
CA LEU A 187 0.01 -11.69 -11.66
C LEU A 187 -0.39 -10.32 -12.22
N SER A 188 0.39 -9.78 -13.16
CA SER A 188 0.07 -8.51 -13.85
C SER A 188 -1.24 -8.61 -14.64
N LYS A 189 -1.45 -9.71 -15.35
CA LYS A 189 -2.72 -10.00 -16.05
C LYS A 189 -3.91 -9.97 -15.09
N SER A 190 -3.72 -10.38 -13.85
CA SER A 190 -4.75 -10.39 -12.81
C SER A 190 -4.98 -9.00 -12.14
N GLY A 191 -4.21 -7.99 -12.55
CA GLY A 191 -4.33 -6.61 -12.05
C GLY A 191 -3.44 -6.27 -10.86
N GLY A 192 -2.53 -7.15 -10.46
CA GLY A 192 -1.58 -6.93 -9.38
C GLY A 192 -0.30 -6.23 -9.86
N GLY A 193 0.23 -5.31 -9.04
CA GLY A 193 1.60 -4.83 -9.18
C GLY A 193 2.57 -5.86 -8.60
N VAL A 194 3.72 -6.06 -9.24
CA VAL A 194 4.70 -7.06 -8.82
C VAL A 194 6.03 -6.41 -8.50
N SER A 195 6.57 -6.69 -7.32
CA SER A 195 7.91 -6.27 -6.90
C SER A 195 8.84 -7.48 -6.81
N LEU A 196 10.09 -7.33 -7.25
CA LEU A 196 11.07 -8.41 -7.29
C LEU A 196 12.34 -8.01 -6.56
N ASN A 197 12.85 -8.92 -5.73
CA ASN A 197 14.18 -8.78 -5.12
C ASN A 197 15.25 -9.36 -6.05
N LEU A 198 16.09 -8.49 -6.61
CA LEU A 198 17.16 -8.88 -7.53
C LEU A 198 18.53 -8.99 -6.85
N SER A 199 18.60 -8.84 -5.54
CA SER A 199 19.89 -8.78 -4.80
C SER A 199 20.68 -10.08 -4.81
N LYS A 200 20.05 -11.21 -5.13
CA LYS A 200 20.71 -12.52 -5.26
C LYS A 200 21.31 -12.76 -6.64
N ILE A 201 20.83 -12.03 -7.67
CA ILE A 201 21.30 -12.19 -9.06
C ILE A 201 22.77 -11.82 -9.17
N ARG A 202 23.57 -12.65 -9.83
CA ARG A 202 24.99 -12.37 -10.09
C ARG A 202 25.20 -11.03 -10.74
N ALA A 203 26.20 -10.31 -10.29
CA ALA A 203 26.61 -9.07 -10.89
C ALA A 203 27.22 -9.30 -12.29
N LYS A 204 27.19 -8.26 -13.11
CA LYS A 204 27.77 -8.27 -14.45
C LYS A 204 29.25 -8.68 -14.40
N GLY A 205 29.60 -9.63 -15.27
CA GLY A 205 30.98 -10.13 -15.38
C GLY A 205 31.36 -11.17 -14.33
N GLU A 206 30.44 -11.69 -13.52
CA GLU A 206 30.69 -12.90 -12.73
C GLU A 206 30.71 -14.16 -13.61
N SER A 207 31.30 -15.23 -13.09
CA SER A 207 31.42 -16.49 -13.84
C SER A 207 30.12 -17.31 -13.82
N ILE A 208 29.86 -18.05 -14.89
CA ILE A 208 28.86 -19.12 -14.95
C ILE A 208 29.59 -20.41 -15.27
N LYS A 209 29.47 -21.43 -14.43
CA LYS A 209 30.19 -22.71 -14.60
C LYS A 209 31.69 -22.49 -14.89
N ASP A 210 32.31 -21.59 -14.10
CA ASP A 210 33.72 -21.17 -14.19
C ASP A 210 34.13 -20.44 -15.47
N VAL A 211 33.18 -20.12 -16.38
CA VAL A 211 33.42 -19.24 -17.52
C VAL A 211 33.38 -17.79 -17.08
N ALA A 212 34.55 -17.13 -17.05
CA ALA A 212 34.69 -15.76 -16.61
C ALA A 212 33.91 -14.78 -17.49
N GLY A 213 33.29 -13.75 -16.88
CA GLY A 213 32.61 -12.69 -17.60
C GLY A 213 31.29 -13.09 -18.28
N ALA A 214 30.73 -14.24 -17.96
CA ALA A 214 29.58 -14.78 -18.65
C ALA A 214 28.23 -14.11 -18.28
N THR A 215 28.12 -13.50 -17.07
CA THR A 215 26.86 -12.92 -16.60
C THR A 215 26.58 -11.55 -17.21
N LYS A 216 25.28 -11.28 -17.43
CA LYS A 216 24.78 -9.96 -17.92
C LYS A 216 24.40 -9.00 -16.78
N GLY A 217 24.34 -9.51 -15.55
CA GLY A 217 23.95 -8.73 -14.36
C GLY A 217 22.45 -8.44 -14.27
N VAL A 218 22.09 -7.61 -13.29
CA VAL A 218 20.69 -7.31 -12.96
C VAL A 218 19.95 -6.52 -14.05
N VAL A 219 20.65 -5.65 -14.80
CA VAL A 219 20.02 -4.79 -15.83
C VAL A 219 19.40 -5.65 -16.96
N GLY A 220 20.04 -6.75 -17.33
CA GLY A 220 19.49 -7.69 -18.31
C GLY A 220 18.15 -8.28 -17.86
N VAL A 221 18.03 -8.68 -16.60
CA VAL A 221 16.79 -9.17 -16.00
C VAL A 221 15.73 -8.08 -15.93
N MET A 222 16.11 -6.85 -15.54
CA MET A 222 15.22 -5.70 -15.50
C MET A 222 14.60 -5.39 -16.86
N LYS A 223 15.34 -5.50 -17.95
CA LYS A 223 14.83 -5.29 -19.31
C LYS A 223 13.79 -6.34 -19.71
N LEU A 224 14.00 -7.61 -19.34
CA LEU A 224 13.00 -8.65 -19.57
C LEU A 224 11.73 -8.38 -18.80
N LEU A 225 11.83 -7.99 -17.53
CA LEU A 225 10.70 -7.63 -16.67
C LEU A 225 9.96 -6.38 -17.18
N ASP A 226 10.69 -5.32 -17.60
CA ASP A 226 10.09 -4.09 -18.14
C ASP A 226 9.21 -4.41 -19.38
N ASN A 227 9.70 -5.28 -20.27
CA ASN A 227 8.94 -5.72 -21.43
C ASN A 227 7.77 -6.64 -21.05
N ALA A 228 7.95 -7.52 -20.07
CA ALA A 228 6.88 -8.41 -19.58
C ALA A 228 5.69 -7.62 -19.01
N PHE A 229 5.95 -6.60 -18.18
CA PHE A 229 4.91 -5.72 -17.63
C PHE A 229 4.24 -4.83 -18.68
N ARG A 230 4.97 -4.42 -19.70
CA ARG A 230 4.38 -3.66 -20.84
C ARG A 230 3.48 -4.54 -21.70
N TYR A 231 3.72 -5.83 -21.79
CA TYR A 231 2.91 -6.77 -22.56
C TYR A 231 1.68 -7.25 -21.79
N ALA A 232 1.82 -7.58 -20.50
CA ALA A 232 0.76 -8.17 -19.70
C ALA A 232 0.06 -7.09 -18.85
N ASP A 233 -1.12 -6.67 -19.29
CA ASP A 233 -2.00 -5.77 -18.54
C ASP A 233 -3.34 -6.46 -18.20
N GLN A 234 -4.15 -5.84 -17.34
CA GLN A 234 -5.49 -6.33 -17.00
C GLN A 234 -6.50 -5.89 -18.07
N MET A 235 -6.42 -6.48 -19.27
CA MET A 235 -7.37 -6.25 -20.38
C MET A 235 -7.65 -4.75 -20.63
N GLY A 236 -6.63 -3.90 -20.56
CA GLY A 236 -6.73 -2.45 -20.71
C GLY A 236 -7.45 -1.71 -19.57
N GLN A 237 -7.79 -2.40 -18.48
CA GLN A 237 -8.41 -1.75 -17.30
C GLN A 237 -7.34 -1.16 -16.36
N ARG A 238 -6.20 -1.85 -16.24
CA ARG A 238 -5.06 -1.41 -15.44
C ARG A 238 -3.78 -1.81 -16.16
N GLN A 239 -2.87 -0.86 -16.34
CA GLN A 239 -1.58 -1.13 -16.96
C GLN A 239 -0.73 -2.02 -16.05
N GLY A 240 0.07 -2.91 -16.65
CA GLY A 240 1.04 -3.71 -15.94
C GLY A 240 2.10 -2.83 -15.28
N ALA A 241 2.41 -3.11 -14.02
CA ALA A 241 3.38 -2.36 -13.25
C ALA A 241 4.24 -3.27 -12.38
N GLY A 242 5.54 -2.98 -12.34
CA GLY A 242 6.49 -3.71 -11.54
C GLY A 242 7.50 -2.81 -10.84
N ALA A 243 8.19 -3.36 -9.84
CA ALA A 243 9.34 -2.76 -9.20
C ALA A 243 10.47 -3.78 -9.06
N ALA A 244 11.70 -3.31 -9.16
CA ALA A 244 12.90 -4.08 -8.85
C ALA A 244 13.61 -3.45 -7.65
N TYR A 245 13.97 -4.25 -6.66
CA TYR A 245 14.76 -3.82 -5.52
C TYR A 245 16.16 -4.42 -5.58
N LEU A 246 17.14 -3.60 -5.19
CA LEU A 246 18.53 -4.00 -5.11
C LEU A 246 19.17 -3.49 -3.82
N ASN A 247 19.97 -4.34 -3.16
CA ASN A 247 20.78 -3.92 -2.02
C ASN A 247 21.88 -2.96 -2.48
N VAL A 248 22.10 -1.87 -1.74
CA VAL A 248 23.09 -0.84 -2.09
C VAL A 248 24.53 -1.37 -2.15
N PHE A 249 24.80 -2.47 -1.48
CA PHE A 249 26.11 -3.15 -1.51
C PHE A 249 26.29 -4.14 -2.67
N HIS A 250 25.31 -4.28 -3.55
CA HIS A 250 25.42 -5.09 -4.76
C HIS A 250 26.34 -4.42 -5.79
N ALA A 251 27.24 -5.19 -6.44
CA ALA A 251 28.22 -4.64 -7.38
C ALA A 251 27.59 -3.90 -8.59
N ASP A 252 26.39 -4.26 -9.03
CA ASP A 252 25.67 -3.61 -10.13
C ASP A 252 24.89 -2.35 -9.71
N ILE A 253 25.03 -1.84 -8.47
CA ILE A 253 24.20 -0.73 -7.96
C ILE A 253 24.23 0.51 -8.86
N ASN A 254 25.41 0.84 -9.41
CA ASN A 254 25.54 1.99 -10.29
C ASN A 254 24.79 1.81 -11.62
N ASP A 255 24.92 0.65 -12.25
CA ASP A 255 24.24 0.31 -13.51
C ASP A 255 22.71 0.24 -13.28
N PHE A 256 22.28 -0.29 -12.12
CA PHE A 256 20.88 -0.33 -11.69
C PHE A 256 20.26 1.07 -11.58
N LEU A 257 20.91 2.01 -10.92
CA LEU A 257 20.45 3.39 -10.81
C LEU A 257 20.41 4.10 -12.16
N ASP A 258 21.39 3.85 -13.01
CA ASP A 258 21.49 4.48 -14.32
C ASP A 258 20.33 4.11 -15.26
N THR A 259 19.62 3.01 -15.00
CA THR A 259 18.41 2.64 -15.75
C THR A 259 17.28 3.66 -15.69
N LYS A 260 17.28 4.56 -14.69
CA LYS A 260 16.27 5.61 -14.49
C LYS A 260 16.74 7.02 -14.87
N LYS A 261 17.99 7.19 -15.31
CA LYS A 261 18.45 8.48 -15.81
C LYS A 261 17.64 8.90 -17.04
N ILE A 262 17.22 10.16 -17.10
CA ILE A 262 16.48 10.72 -18.25
C ILE A 262 17.32 10.64 -19.53
N SER A 263 18.65 10.80 -19.41
CA SER A 263 19.61 10.73 -20.50
C SER A 263 20.15 9.32 -20.80
N ALA A 264 19.62 8.28 -20.14
CA ALA A 264 20.10 6.93 -20.39
C ALA A 264 19.76 6.45 -21.79
N ASP A 265 20.69 5.65 -22.37
CA ASP A 265 20.47 4.97 -23.64
C ASP A 265 19.21 4.08 -23.56
N GLU A 266 18.44 3.98 -24.64
CA GLU A 266 17.22 3.17 -24.71
C GLU A 266 17.49 1.67 -24.41
N ASP A 267 18.68 1.18 -24.71
CA ASP A 267 19.08 -0.19 -24.38
C ASP A 267 19.26 -0.44 -22.88
N VAL A 268 19.51 0.61 -22.10
CA VAL A 268 19.68 0.56 -20.63
C VAL A 268 18.43 1.03 -19.92
N ARG A 269 17.75 2.04 -20.44
CA ARG A 269 16.61 2.71 -19.79
C ARG A 269 15.43 1.76 -19.59
N VAL A 270 14.90 1.69 -18.35
CA VAL A 270 13.63 1.03 -18.02
C VAL A 270 12.56 2.09 -17.78
N LYS A 271 11.42 1.95 -18.46
CA LYS A 271 10.34 2.96 -18.45
C LYS A 271 9.23 2.60 -17.48
N THR A 272 8.79 1.36 -17.51
CA THR A 272 7.62 0.89 -16.74
C THR A 272 8.00 0.32 -15.37
N LEU A 273 9.21 -0.26 -15.27
CA LEU A 273 9.70 -0.86 -14.04
C LEU A 273 10.19 0.21 -13.07
N SER A 274 9.57 0.33 -11.91
CA SER A 274 10.05 1.17 -10.80
C SER A 274 11.31 0.57 -10.17
N ILE A 275 12.12 1.36 -9.49
CA ILE A 275 13.30 0.87 -8.79
C ILE A 275 13.32 1.29 -7.32
N GLY A 276 13.80 0.39 -6.45
CA GLY A 276 14.01 0.63 -5.04
C GLY A 276 15.40 0.19 -4.59
N VAL A 277 15.98 0.88 -3.65
CA VAL A 277 17.29 0.57 -3.05
C VAL A 277 17.10 0.20 -1.60
N VAL A 278 17.68 -0.94 -1.21
CA VAL A 278 17.73 -1.39 0.18
C VAL A 278 19.01 -0.86 0.80
N VAL A 279 18.86 -0.07 1.87
CA VAL A 279 19.95 0.70 2.49
C VAL A 279 20.16 0.25 3.93
N PRO A 280 21.20 -0.57 4.22
CA PRO A 280 21.63 -0.88 5.58
C PRO A 280 22.24 0.32 6.28
N ASP A 281 22.19 0.34 7.63
CA ASP A 281 22.79 1.37 8.50
C ASP A 281 24.27 1.57 8.20
N LYS A 282 24.98 0.48 7.89
CA LYS A 282 26.42 0.51 7.56
C LYS A 282 26.73 1.43 6.37
N PHE A 283 25.87 1.46 5.36
CA PHE A 283 26.05 2.37 4.21
C PHE A 283 25.90 3.84 4.64
N ILE A 284 24.93 4.14 5.48
CA ILE A 284 24.71 5.50 6.02
C ILE A 284 25.88 5.93 6.88
N GLU A 285 26.40 5.03 7.73
CA GLU A 285 27.60 5.27 8.56
C GLU A 285 28.79 5.65 7.68
N LEU A 286 29.12 4.82 6.67
CA LEU A 286 30.25 5.05 5.77
C LEU A 286 30.10 6.34 4.96
N ALA A 287 28.89 6.67 4.50
CA ALA A 287 28.63 7.92 3.78
C ALA A 287 28.77 9.15 4.69
N ARG A 288 28.28 9.08 5.93
CA ARG A 288 28.41 10.15 6.92
C ARG A 288 29.86 10.43 7.27
N GLU A 289 30.67 9.39 7.46
CA GLU A 289 32.08 9.48 7.82
C GLU A 289 33.00 9.77 6.64
N ASP A 290 32.45 9.81 5.41
CA ASP A 290 33.19 9.98 4.16
C ASP A 290 34.31 8.93 3.98
N ARG A 291 34.03 7.71 4.41
CA ARG A 291 34.95 6.57 4.30
C ARG A 291 34.72 5.83 3.00
N PRO A 292 35.81 5.30 2.40
CA PRO A 292 35.63 4.40 1.25
C PRO A 292 34.78 3.19 1.63
N ALA A 293 33.83 2.84 0.76
CA ALA A 293 33.03 1.64 0.89
C ALA A 293 33.36 0.64 -0.24
N TYR A 294 32.87 -0.58 -0.07
CA TYR A 294 32.95 -1.63 -1.08
C TYR A 294 31.57 -2.16 -1.39
N VAL A 295 31.31 -2.41 -2.66
CA VAL A 295 30.22 -3.22 -3.14
C VAL A 295 30.72 -4.63 -3.42
N PHE A 296 29.84 -5.61 -3.32
CA PHE A 296 30.21 -7.02 -3.36
C PHE A 296 29.56 -7.74 -4.54
N TYR A 297 30.26 -8.72 -5.07
CA TYR A 297 29.79 -9.62 -6.10
C TYR A 297 29.05 -10.79 -5.42
N PRO A 298 27.70 -10.85 -5.49
CA PRO A 298 26.88 -11.67 -4.61
C PRO A 298 27.15 -13.17 -4.73
N HIS A 299 27.50 -13.66 -5.90
CA HIS A 299 27.84 -15.08 -6.08
C HIS A 299 29.13 -15.48 -5.33
N THR A 300 30.12 -14.59 -5.27
CA THR A 300 31.35 -14.87 -4.49
C THR A 300 31.07 -14.83 -3.00
N VAL A 301 30.14 -14.01 -2.55
CA VAL A 301 29.66 -13.98 -1.15
C VAL A 301 28.98 -15.30 -0.81
N TYR A 302 28.03 -15.73 -1.64
CA TYR A 302 27.34 -16.99 -1.46
C TYR A 302 28.29 -18.20 -1.45
N LYS A 303 29.26 -18.24 -2.37
CA LYS A 303 30.29 -19.30 -2.38
C LYS A 303 31.14 -19.33 -1.11
N ALA A 304 31.42 -18.16 -0.51
CA ALA A 304 32.28 -18.07 0.66
C ALA A 304 31.55 -18.40 1.97
N TYR A 305 30.24 -18.09 2.06
CA TYR A 305 29.49 -18.14 3.32
C TYR A 305 28.27 -19.06 3.30
N GLY A 306 27.80 -19.53 2.13
CA GLY A 306 26.56 -20.30 2.00
C GLY A 306 25.29 -19.49 2.28
N THR A 307 25.41 -18.16 2.38
CA THR A 307 24.32 -17.24 2.67
C THR A 307 24.35 -16.07 1.67
N HIS A 308 23.19 -15.65 1.19
CA HIS A 308 23.11 -14.54 0.24
C HIS A 308 23.38 -13.18 0.94
N LEU A 309 23.94 -12.24 0.19
CA LEU A 309 24.29 -10.91 0.67
C LEU A 309 23.11 -10.16 1.33
N ASP A 310 21.92 -10.27 0.77
CA ASP A 310 20.70 -9.62 1.24
C ASP A 310 20.06 -10.28 2.49
N GLU A 311 20.51 -11.48 2.84
CA GLU A 311 20.10 -12.23 4.03
C GLU A 311 21.02 -11.99 5.22
N MET A 312 22.22 -11.45 4.96
CA MET A 312 23.21 -11.17 6.02
C MET A 312 22.88 -9.91 6.81
N ASP A 313 23.28 -9.87 8.06
CA ASP A 313 23.48 -8.61 8.78
C ASP A 313 24.76 -7.97 8.26
N ILE A 314 24.63 -7.12 7.25
CA ILE A 314 25.80 -6.47 6.61
C ILE A 314 26.52 -5.56 7.61
N GLY A 315 25.81 -4.96 8.57
CA GLY A 315 26.43 -4.16 9.62
C GLY A 315 27.47 -4.94 10.42
N ALA A 316 27.11 -6.15 10.84
CA ALA A 316 27.99 -7.04 11.58
C ALA A 316 29.08 -7.69 10.70
N MET A 317 28.75 -8.02 9.45
CA MET A 317 29.62 -8.80 8.55
C MET A 317 30.53 -7.94 7.65
N TYR A 318 30.33 -6.61 7.58
CA TYR A 318 30.96 -5.76 6.59
C TYR A 318 32.49 -5.86 6.58
N ASP A 319 33.15 -5.74 7.73
CA ASP A 319 34.59 -5.76 7.83
C ASP A 319 35.16 -7.15 7.45
N GLU A 320 34.43 -8.21 7.78
CA GLU A 320 34.78 -9.58 7.38
C GLU A 320 34.70 -9.75 5.88
N LEU A 321 33.59 -9.31 5.24
CA LEU A 321 33.41 -9.32 3.79
C LEU A 321 34.52 -8.53 3.08
N VAL A 322 34.91 -7.37 3.62
CA VAL A 322 36.00 -6.55 3.05
C VAL A 322 37.34 -7.25 3.14
N ASN A 323 37.62 -7.95 4.24
CA ASN A 323 38.92 -8.59 4.48
C ASN A 323 39.01 -9.99 3.84
N ASN A 324 37.92 -10.63 3.47
CA ASN A 324 37.91 -11.96 2.87
C ASN A 324 38.41 -11.93 1.42
N PRO A 325 39.57 -12.58 1.10
CA PRO A 325 40.10 -12.60 -0.28
C PRO A 325 39.24 -13.42 -1.26
N ALA A 326 38.38 -14.32 -0.78
CA ALA A 326 37.46 -15.10 -1.61
C ALA A 326 36.26 -14.28 -2.10
N VAL A 327 35.98 -13.16 -1.44
CA VAL A 327 34.88 -12.26 -1.81
C VAL A 327 35.41 -11.21 -2.79
N ARG A 328 34.89 -11.24 -4.01
CA ARG A 328 35.15 -10.20 -5.01
C ARG A 328 34.40 -8.94 -4.65
N LYS A 329 35.08 -7.80 -4.69
CA LYS A 329 34.55 -6.49 -4.28
C LYS A 329 35.12 -5.38 -5.12
N GLU A 330 34.42 -4.26 -5.18
CA GLU A 330 34.83 -3.04 -5.87
C GLU A 330 34.68 -1.84 -4.95
N ARG A 331 35.67 -0.95 -4.98
CA ARG A 331 35.67 0.25 -4.13
C ARG A 331 34.75 1.31 -4.70
N ILE A 332 33.92 1.90 -3.85
CA ILE A 332 33.04 3.02 -4.18
C ILE A 332 33.22 4.16 -3.18
N ASN A 333 32.73 5.36 -3.58
CA ASN A 333 32.52 6.45 -2.64
C ASN A 333 31.03 6.48 -2.23
N PRO A 334 30.70 6.15 -0.97
CA PRO A 334 29.29 6.03 -0.54
C PRO A 334 28.59 7.39 -0.50
N ARG A 335 29.32 8.50 -0.23
CA ARG A 335 28.73 9.85 -0.26
C ARG A 335 28.35 10.26 -1.67
N GLN A 336 29.18 10.00 -2.67
CA GLN A 336 28.86 10.26 -4.09
C GLN A 336 27.68 9.39 -4.55
N LEU A 337 27.59 8.15 -4.10
CA LEU A 337 26.46 7.28 -4.40
C LEU A 337 25.16 7.81 -3.77
N LEU A 338 25.20 8.29 -2.55
CA LEU A 338 24.06 8.92 -1.87
C LEU A 338 23.62 10.20 -2.62
N GLU A 339 24.58 11.05 -3.05
CA GLU A 339 24.32 12.23 -3.86
C GLU A 339 23.68 11.85 -5.22
N LYS A 340 24.19 10.81 -5.88
CA LYS A 340 23.62 10.27 -7.14
C LYS A 340 22.17 9.85 -6.93
N MET A 341 21.85 9.16 -5.85
CA MET A 341 20.46 8.78 -5.53
C MET A 341 19.58 10.01 -5.31
N ALA A 342 20.07 11.04 -4.61
CA ALA A 342 19.32 12.26 -4.39
C ALA A 342 19.05 13.05 -5.70
N VAL A 343 20.05 13.16 -6.58
CA VAL A 343 19.87 13.75 -7.93
C VAL A 343 18.81 13.00 -8.70
N LEU A 344 18.92 11.67 -8.77
CA LEU A 344 17.99 10.83 -9.50
C LEU A 344 16.57 10.93 -8.95
N ARG A 345 16.42 11.00 -7.62
CA ARG A 345 15.11 11.17 -6.96
C ARG A 345 14.50 12.54 -7.24
N SER A 346 15.29 13.61 -7.29
CA SER A 346 14.78 14.95 -7.64
C SER A 346 14.33 15.03 -9.10
N GLU A 347 14.97 14.30 -10.02
CA GLU A 347 14.67 14.31 -11.45
C GLU A 347 13.54 13.35 -11.84
N SER A 348 13.51 12.14 -11.26
CA SER A 348 12.62 11.04 -11.68
C SER A 348 11.66 10.53 -10.60
N GLY A 349 11.85 10.95 -9.36
CA GLY A 349 11.14 10.39 -8.19
C GLY A 349 11.73 9.08 -7.66
N TYR A 350 12.65 8.45 -8.38
CA TYR A 350 13.30 7.17 -8.05
C TYR A 350 14.76 7.34 -7.63
N PRO A 351 15.36 6.37 -6.89
CA PRO A 351 14.77 5.14 -6.37
C PRO A 351 13.90 5.37 -5.14
N TYR A 352 12.98 4.42 -4.85
CA TYR A 352 12.45 4.26 -3.50
C TYR A 352 13.58 3.84 -2.58
N MET A 353 13.45 4.12 -1.28
CA MET A 353 14.46 3.72 -0.30
C MET A 353 13.81 2.87 0.79
N MET A 354 14.46 1.77 1.15
CA MET A 354 14.10 0.95 2.31
C MET A 354 15.29 0.94 3.27
N PHE A 355 15.10 1.47 4.46
CA PHE A 355 16.09 1.45 5.52
C PHE A 355 16.06 0.10 6.24
N GLN A 356 16.92 -0.81 5.78
CA GLN A 356 16.83 -2.23 6.12
C GLN A 356 16.91 -2.50 7.62
N ASP A 357 17.77 -1.79 8.34
CA ASP A 357 17.94 -2.05 9.77
C ASP A 357 16.83 -1.42 10.61
N ASN A 358 16.25 -0.28 10.19
CA ASN A 358 15.03 0.25 10.81
C ASN A 358 13.87 -0.73 10.70
N VAL A 359 13.71 -1.36 9.52
CA VAL A 359 12.68 -2.38 9.30
C VAL A 359 12.92 -3.58 10.20
N ASN A 360 14.14 -4.13 10.19
CA ASN A 360 14.43 -5.41 10.84
C ASN A 360 14.61 -5.29 12.36
N ARG A 361 14.92 -4.12 12.90
CA ARG A 361 14.97 -3.87 14.34
C ARG A 361 13.63 -4.09 15.01
N GLU A 362 12.57 -3.59 14.38
CA GLU A 362 11.18 -3.70 14.87
C GLU A 362 10.45 -4.95 14.36
N HIS A 363 11.05 -5.68 13.44
CA HIS A 363 10.41 -6.83 12.81
C HIS A 363 10.18 -7.98 13.81
N ALA A 364 8.94 -8.42 13.93
CA ALA A 364 8.55 -9.43 14.91
C ALA A 364 8.92 -10.87 14.51
N LEU A 365 9.25 -11.11 13.24
CA LEU A 365 9.43 -12.44 12.64
C LEU A 365 10.84 -12.66 12.08
N ASN A 366 11.86 -12.01 12.64
CA ASN A 366 13.26 -12.15 12.19
C ASN A 366 13.80 -13.59 12.24
N HIS A 367 13.20 -14.45 13.06
CA HIS A 367 13.55 -15.88 13.14
C HIS A 367 13.14 -16.66 11.87
N ILE A 368 12.14 -16.18 11.11
CA ILE A 368 11.75 -16.77 9.82
C ILE A 368 12.69 -16.26 8.72
N SER A 369 12.79 -14.96 8.57
CA SER A 369 13.67 -14.29 7.63
C SER A 369 13.74 -12.79 7.93
N ARG A 370 14.84 -12.14 7.56
CA ARG A 370 14.91 -10.67 7.48
C ARG A 370 13.98 -10.17 6.37
N VAL A 371 13.41 -8.98 6.54
CA VAL A 371 12.75 -8.26 5.45
C VAL A 371 13.83 -7.70 4.52
N LYS A 372 13.75 -8.04 3.24
CA LYS A 372 14.81 -7.80 2.25
C LYS A 372 14.44 -6.77 1.20
N PHE A 373 13.15 -6.52 0.98
CA PHE A 373 12.63 -5.57 -0.01
C PHE A 373 11.18 -5.22 0.29
N SER A 374 10.58 -4.35 -0.51
CA SER A 374 9.21 -3.90 -0.34
C SER A 374 8.40 -4.00 -1.65
N ASN A 375 7.13 -3.66 -1.59
CA ASN A 375 6.24 -3.64 -2.75
C ASN A 375 6.43 -2.37 -3.61
N LEU A 376 5.63 -2.28 -4.67
CA LEU A 376 5.60 -1.16 -5.60
C LEU A 376 5.32 0.21 -4.94
N CYS A 377 4.57 0.22 -3.85
CA CYS A 377 4.21 1.44 -3.10
C CYS A 377 4.92 1.58 -1.74
N SER A 378 5.87 0.68 -1.43
CA SER A 378 6.78 0.72 -0.29
C SER A 378 6.14 0.59 1.11
N GLU A 379 4.88 0.10 1.23
CA GLU A 379 4.22 -0.10 2.52
C GLU A 379 4.23 -1.55 3.01
N VAL A 380 4.48 -2.54 2.14
CA VAL A 380 4.47 -3.95 2.51
C VAL A 380 5.87 -4.41 2.88
N LEU A 381 6.04 -4.83 4.12
CA LEU A 381 7.30 -5.25 4.71
C LEU A 381 7.09 -6.56 5.47
N GLN A 382 7.39 -7.68 4.81
CA GLN A 382 7.14 -9.02 5.34
C GLN A 382 8.37 -9.91 5.14
N ALA A 383 8.49 -10.96 5.96
CA ALA A 383 9.46 -12.03 5.76
C ALA A 383 9.13 -12.79 4.48
N SER A 384 10.15 -13.15 3.73
CA SER A 384 10.07 -13.96 2.52
C SER A 384 11.23 -14.95 2.46
N THR A 385 11.01 -16.09 1.84
CA THR A 385 12.08 -17.08 1.59
C THR A 385 12.10 -17.42 0.10
N VAL A 386 13.30 -17.60 -0.43
CA VAL A 386 13.48 -17.88 -1.85
C VAL A 386 12.97 -19.28 -2.20
N SER A 387 12.36 -19.42 -3.38
CA SER A 387 12.04 -20.72 -3.98
C SER A 387 13.23 -21.20 -4.84
N GLU A 388 13.35 -22.50 -5.02
CA GLU A 388 14.25 -23.12 -5.99
C GLU A 388 13.43 -23.87 -7.04
N TYR A 389 13.38 -23.31 -8.25
CA TYR A 389 12.70 -23.95 -9.38
C TYR A 389 13.66 -24.81 -10.16
N THR A 390 13.29 -26.07 -10.32
CA THR A 390 14.10 -27.11 -10.96
C THR A 390 13.76 -27.27 -12.45
N ASP A 391 14.39 -28.21 -13.11
CA ASP A 391 14.07 -28.58 -14.50
C ASP A 391 12.68 -29.24 -14.58
N TYR A 392 12.03 -29.18 -15.75
CA TYR A 392 10.72 -29.78 -15.95
C TYR A 392 10.69 -31.25 -15.59
N GLY A 393 9.76 -31.61 -14.72
CA GLY A 393 9.55 -32.97 -14.24
C GLY A 393 10.24 -33.32 -12.92
N GLU A 394 11.05 -32.41 -12.39
CA GLU A 394 11.64 -32.52 -11.05
C GLU A 394 10.84 -31.67 -10.06
N PRO A 395 10.82 -32.01 -8.75
CA PRO A 395 10.07 -31.26 -7.75
C PRO A 395 10.76 -29.95 -7.44
N ASP A 396 9.97 -28.87 -7.39
CA ASP A 396 10.40 -27.54 -6.93
C ASP A 396 10.43 -27.47 -5.40
N ASP A 397 11.35 -26.70 -4.83
CA ASP A 397 11.30 -26.28 -3.43
C ASP A 397 10.64 -24.89 -3.33
N ILE A 398 9.45 -24.84 -2.76
CA ILE A 398 8.62 -23.63 -2.74
C ILE A 398 8.81 -22.88 -1.43
N GLY A 399 9.40 -21.69 -1.53
CA GLY A 399 9.56 -20.72 -0.45
C GLY A 399 8.28 -19.93 -0.10
N LEU A 400 8.48 -18.74 0.42
CA LEU A 400 7.41 -17.80 0.81
C LEU A 400 7.57 -16.49 0.02
N ASP A 401 6.68 -16.27 -0.93
CA ASP A 401 6.48 -14.97 -1.56
C ASP A 401 5.33 -14.21 -0.86
N ILE A 402 5.19 -12.92 -1.14
CA ILE A 402 4.31 -12.05 -0.37
C ILE A 402 3.14 -11.59 -1.25
N SER A 403 1.95 -11.52 -0.68
CA SER A 403 0.84 -10.74 -1.21
C SER A 403 0.38 -9.68 -0.23
N CYS A 404 -0.27 -8.64 -0.77
CA CYS A 404 -0.70 -7.50 0.01
C CYS A 404 -2.23 -7.40 -0.01
N ASN A 405 -2.86 -7.79 1.10
CA ASN A 405 -4.30 -7.74 1.31
C ASN A 405 -4.64 -6.44 2.04
N LEU A 406 -4.94 -5.38 1.28
CA LEU A 406 -5.08 -4.03 1.82
C LEU A 406 -6.52 -3.57 1.96
N GLY A 407 -6.74 -2.74 2.96
CA GLY A 407 -7.94 -1.95 3.18
C GLY A 407 -7.61 -0.74 4.05
N SER A 408 -8.50 0.24 4.11
CA SER A 408 -8.24 1.49 4.82
C SER A 408 -9.44 1.98 5.61
N LEU A 409 -9.18 2.45 6.81
CA LEU A 409 -10.14 3.21 7.61
C LEU A 409 -10.20 4.66 7.12
N ASN A 410 -11.40 5.22 7.00
CA ASN A 410 -11.58 6.65 6.84
C ASN A 410 -11.64 7.30 8.22
N ILE A 411 -10.55 7.93 8.63
CA ILE A 411 -10.37 8.47 9.99
C ILE A 411 -11.54 9.34 10.42
N ALA A 412 -12.00 10.27 9.56
CA ALA A 412 -13.08 11.16 9.90
C ALA A 412 -14.39 10.42 10.22
N ASN A 413 -14.72 9.41 9.42
CA ASN A 413 -15.96 8.66 9.56
C ASN A 413 -15.88 7.67 10.73
N VAL A 414 -14.72 7.04 10.98
CA VAL A 414 -14.52 6.18 12.16
C VAL A 414 -14.66 6.99 13.45
N MET A 415 -14.05 8.18 13.51
CA MET A 415 -14.17 9.06 14.67
C MET A 415 -15.62 9.54 14.87
N ALA A 416 -16.33 9.87 13.78
CA ALA A 416 -17.75 10.23 13.83
C ALA A 416 -18.66 9.04 14.23
N GLY A 417 -18.29 7.82 13.86
CA GLY A 417 -18.98 6.58 14.24
C GLY A 417 -18.87 6.22 15.72
N GLY A 418 -17.90 6.80 16.44
CA GLY A 418 -17.74 6.68 17.88
C GLY A 418 -17.14 5.36 18.36
N SER A 419 -16.71 4.45 17.47
CA SER A 419 -16.12 3.16 17.85
C SER A 419 -15.00 2.74 16.91
N ILE A 420 -13.77 2.99 17.32
CA ILE A 420 -12.57 2.47 16.61
C ILE A 420 -12.56 0.94 16.69
N GLU A 421 -12.91 0.35 17.83
CA GLU A 421 -13.00 -1.10 18.02
C GLU A 421 -13.86 -1.76 16.94
N ASN A 422 -15.11 -1.34 16.79
CA ASN A 422 -16.03 -1.96 15.84
C ASN A 422 -15.53 -1.84 14.39
N ALA A 423 -15.03 -0.67 14.00
CA ALA A 423 -14.52 -0.45 12.66
C ALA A 423 -13.30 -1.31 12.38
N VAL A 424 -12.35 -1.41 13.31
CA VAL A 424 -11.12 -2.19 13.18
C VAL A 424 -11.41 -3.69 13.13
N LYS A 425 -12.23 -4.22 14.06
CA LYS A 425 -12.55 -5.66 14.09
C LYS A 425 -13.23 -6.11 12.81
N LEU A 426 -14.21 -5.36 12.32
CA LEU A 426 -14.87 -5.68 11.04
C LEU A 426 -13.91 -5.54 9.84
N ALA A 427 -13.03 -4.54 9.84
CA ALA A 427 -12.04 -4.38 8.79
C ALA A 427 -11.04 -5.57 8.76
N VAL A 428 -10.57 -6.04 9.92
CA VAL A 428 -9.73 -7.23 10.05
C VAL A 428 -10.46 -8.47 9.52
N ASP A 429 -11.74 -8.65 9.86
CA ASP A 429 -12.54 -9.77 9.36
C ASP A 429 -12.68 -9.71 7.82
N ALA A 430 -12.96 -8.55 7.25
CA ALA A 430 -13.05 -8.39 5.79
C ALA A 430 -11.74 -8.73 5.08
N LEU A 431 -10.61 -8.27 5.63
CA LEU A 431 -9.27 -8.55 5.09
C LEU A 431 -8.89 -10.03 5.26
N THR A 432 -9.32 -10.66 6.34
CA THR A 432 -9.16 -12.11 6.56
C THR A 432 -9.86 -12.91 5.45
N VAL A 433 -11.10 -12.53 5.12
CA VAL A 433 -11.83 -13.18 4.01
C VAL A 433 -11.08 -13.02 2.69
N VAL A 434 -10.50 -11.86 2.42
CA VAL A 434 -9.69 -11.63 1.19
C VAL A 434 -8.47 -12.54 1.19
N SER A 435 -7.73 -12.60 2.30
CA SER A 435 -6.53 -13.45 2.41
C SER A 435 -6.87 -14.93 2.19
N GLU A 436 -7.90 -15.43 2.86
CA GLU A 436 -8.34 -16.84 2.74
C GLU A 436 -8.91 -17.18 1.34
N SER A 437 -9.50 -16.20 0.65
CA SER A 437 -10.05 -16.38 -0.70
C SER A 437 -9.00 -16.24 -1.80
N THR A 438 -7.78 -15.81 -1.47
CA THR A 438 -6.69 -15.65 -2.43
C THR A 438 -5.95 -16.98 -2.64
N ASN A 439 -6.17 -17.59 -3.79
CA ASN A 439 -5.53 -18.86 -4.18
C ASN A 439 -5.02 -18.76 -5.61
N ILE A 440 -3.81 -18.23 -5.77
CA ILE A 440 -3.21 -17.96 -7.08
C ILE A 440 -2.38 -19.18 -7.52
N LYS A 441 -2.99 -20.04 -8.32
CA LYS A 441 -2.36 -21.29 -8.78
C LYS A 441 -1.04 -21.11 -9.53
N ASN A 442 -0.90 -19.99 -10.26
CA ASN A 442 0.30 -19.68 -11.05
C ASN A 442 1.42 -19.03 -10.21
N ALA A 443 1.20 -18.78 -8.91
CA ALA A 443 2.18 -18.25 -7.99
C ALA A 443 2.19 -19.08 -6.69
N PRO A 444 2.78 -20.28 -6.70
CA PRO A 444 2.64 -21.24 -5.60
C PRO A 444 3.24 -20.74 -4.28
N ALA A 445 4.34 -19.97 -4.32
CA ALA A 445 4.94 -19.40 -3.13
C ALA A 445 4.07 -18.30 -2.50
N VAL A 446 3.33 -17.52 -3.29
CA VAL A 446 2.31 -16.58 -2.81
C VAL A 446 1.15 -17.34 -2.15
N ALA A 447 0.66 -18.40 -2.80
CA ALA A 447 -0.43 -19.20 -2.25
C ALA A 447 -0.02 -19.89 -0.93
N LYS A 448 1.22 -20.37 -0.82
CA LYS A 448 1.77 -20.92 0.42
C LYS A 448 1.81 -19.87 1.54
N ALA A 449 2.38 -18.70 1.25
CA ALA A 449 2.48 -17.63 2.24
C ALA A 449 1.10 -17.15 2.73
N ASN A 450 0.10 -17.03 1.85
CA ASN A 450 -1.25 -16.68 2.26
C ASN A 450 -1.87 -17.69 3.25
N ARG A 451 -1.60 -18.98 3.06
CA ARG A 451 -2.09 -20.02 3.97
C ARG A 451 -1.37 -20.01 5.32
N GLU A 452 -0.05 -19.83 5.30
CA GLU A 452 0.82 -19.96 6.46
C GLU A 452 0.88 -18.68 7.28
N MET A 453 1.04 -17.53 6.61
CA MET A 453 1.22 -16.22 7.27
C MET A 453 -0.10 -15.45 7.45
N ARG A 454 -1.08 -15.66 6.60
CA ARG A 454 -2.41 -15.01 6.64
C ARG A 454 -2.31 -13.49 6.76
N SER A 455 -1.31 -12.90 6.10
CA SER A 455 -0.97 -11.48 6.24
C SER A 455 -2.07 -10.58 5.73
N ILE A 456 -2.34 -9.50 6.46
CA ILE A 456 -3.22 -8.42 6.07
C ILE A 456 -2.52 -7.07 6.23
N GLY A 457 -3.08 -6.01 5.65
CA GLY A 457 -2.55 -4.66 5.75
C GLY A 457 -3.68 -3.65 5.89
N LEU A 458 -4.16 -3.44 7.13
CA LEU A 458 -5.10 -2.37 7.42
C LEU A 458 -4.35 -1.05 7.51
N GLY A 459 -4.76 -0.08 6.70
CA GLY A 459 -4.27 1.28 6.70
C GLY A 459 -5.34 2.30 7.06
N ALA A 460 -5.07 3.56 6.75
CA ALA A 460 -5.99 4.65 6.97
C ALA A 460 -5.88 5.73 5.89
N MET A 461 -6.94 6.51 5.73
CA MET A 461 -7.00 7.70 4.88
C MET A 461 -7.71 8.84 5.61
N ASN A 462 -7.61 10.04 5.04
CA ASN A 462 -8.28 11.24 5.54
C ASN A 462 -7.69 11.82 6.83
N LEU A 463 -6.39 11.58 7.09
CA LEU A 463 -5.76 12.19 8.27
C LEU A 463 -5.75 13.72 8.16
N HIS A 464 -5.22 14.26 7.05
CA HIS A 464 -5.14 15.71 6.87
C HIS A 464 -6.54 16.34 6.84
N GLY A 465 -7.50 15.75 6.13
CA GLY A 465 -8.88 16.24 6.07
C GLY A 465 -9.54 16.28 7.44
N TYR A 466 -9.39 15.23 8.25
CA TYR A 466 -9.91 15.18 9.61
C TYR A 466 -9.30 16.26 10.51
N LEU A 467 -7.97 16.38 10.50
CA LEU A 467 -7.26 17.40 11.29
C LEU A 467 -7.71 18.81 10.89
N ALA A 468 -7.72 19.11 9.60
CA ALA A 468 -8.09 20.44 9.09
C ALA A 468 -9.55 20.82 9.42
N GLN A 469 -10.49 19.89 9.30
CA GLN A 469 -11.89 20.10 9.66
C GLN A 469 -12.08 20.35 11.16
N ASN A 470 -11.19 19.81 11.98
CA ASN A 470 -11.20 20.02 13.42
C ASN A 470 -10.32 21.22 13.87
N GLY A 471 -9.78 22.00 12.94
CA GLY A 471 -8.96 23.17 13.27
C GLY A 471 -7.59 22.82 13.85
N VAL A 472 -7.01 21.70 13.41
CA VAL A 472 -5.68 21.21 13.80
C VAL A 472 -4.74 21.31 12.59
N ALA A 473 -3.64 22.03 12.74
CA ALA A 473 -2.63 22.11 11.70
C ALA A 473 -1.83 20.81 11.62
N TYR A 474 -1.60 20.28 10.42
CA TYR A 474 -0.92 19.00 10.19
C TYR A 474 0.49 18.93 10.83
N GLU A 475 1.21 20.04 10.84
CA GLU A 475 2.58 20.14 11.39
C GLU A 475 2.62 20.39 12.92
N SER A 476 1.47 20.44 13.60
CA SER A 476 1.37 20.78 15.02
C SER A 476 1.65 19.60 15.96
N GLU A 477 1.84 19.91 17.23
CA GLU A 477 1.96 18.90 18.29
C GLU A 477 0.63 18.17 18.51
N GLU A 478 -0.49 18.89 18.43
CA GLU A 478 -1.82 18.30 18.54
C GLU A 478 -2.09 17.27 17.43
N ALA A 479 -1.60 17.54 16.21
CA ALA A 479 -1.73 16.59 15.12
C ALA A 479 -0.96 15.29 15.37
N ARG A 480 0.28 15.39 15.88
CA ARG A 480 1.08 14.20 16.26
C ARG A 480 0.47 13.48 17.46
N ASP A 481 -0.03 14.20 18.46
CA ASP A 481 -0.74 13.62 19.60
C ASP A 481 -1.97 12.83 19.12
N PHE A 482 -2.79 13.41 18.25
CA PHE A 482 -3.93 12.70 17.65
C PHE A 482 -3.49 11.42 16.92
N ALA A 483 -2.50 11.53 16.04
CA ALA A 483 -2.02 10.38 15.26
C ALA A 483 -1.46 9.27 16.17
N ASN A 484 -0.71 9.64 17.20
CA ASN A 484 -0.17 8.69 18.18
C ASN A 484 -1.27 7.88 18.88
N VAL A 485 -2.29 8.57 19.41
CA VAL A 485 -3.42 7.92 20.09
C VAL A 485 -4.25 7.07 19.15
N PHE A 486 -4.56 7.60 17.96
CA PHE A 486 -5.41 6.90 17.00
C PHE A 486 -4.75 5.60 16.52
N PHE A 487 -3.48 5.65 16.08
CA PHE A 487 -2.80 4.48 15.54
C PHE A 487 -2.41 3.46 16.62
N ALA A 488 -2.10 3.89 17.85
CA ALA A 488 -1.95 2.97 18.98
C ALA A 488 -3.25 2.21 19.25
N THR A 489 -4.40 2.90 19.23
CA THR A 489 -5.73 2.30 19.44
C THR A 489 -6.10 1.34 18.30
N VAL A 490 -5.82 1.71 17.05
CA VAL A 490 -6.03 0.83 15.89
C VAL A 490 -5.18 -0.42 16.00
N ASN A 491 -3.88 -0.30 16.32
CA ASN A 491 -3.00 -1.45 16.51
C ASN A 491 -3.51 -2.39 17.60
N TYR A 492 -3.93 -1.84 18.75
CA TYR A 492 -4.52 -2.61 19.84
C TYR A 492 -5.68 -3.49 19.35
N TRP A 493 -6.66 -2.91 18.66
CA TRP A 493 -7.85 -3.65 18.22
C TRP A 493 -7.55 -4.64 17.09
N THR A 494 -6.53 -4.40 16.26
CA THR A 494 -6.07 -5.42 15.29
C THR A 494 -5.47 -6.64 15.99
N LEU A 495 -4.70 -6.42 17.06
CA LEU A 495 -4.14 -7.51 17.87
C LEU A 495 -5.24 -8.29 18.59
N VAL A 496 -6.19 -7.57 19.20
CA VAL A 496 -7.36 -8.20 19.87
C VAL A 496 -8.10 -9.10 18.89
N ARG A 497 -8.46 -8.56 17.67
CA ARG A 497 -9.23 -9.37 16.71
C ARG A 497 -8.44 -10.55 16.17
N SER A 498 -7.14 -10.36 15.90
CA SER A 498 -6.27 -11.45 15.46
C SER A 498 -6.12 -12.55 16.53
N ASN A 499 -6.07 -12.18 17.81
CA ASN A 499 -6.07 -13.12 18.92
C ASN A 499 -7.42 -13.85 19.06
N GLU A 500 -8.55 -13.13 18.96
CA GLU A 500 -9.89 -13.74 18.95
C GLU A 500 -10.02 -14.77 17.83
N LEU A 501 -9.56 -14.47 16.63
CA LEU A 501 -9.58 -15.40 15.50
C LEU A 501 -8.69 -16.63 15.73
N ALA A 502 -7.54 -16.47 16.38
CA ALA A 502 -6.71 -17.60 16.77
C ALA A 502 -7.42 -18.51 17.78
N GLN A 503 -8.18 -17.93 18.73
CA GLN A 503 -9.00 -18.69 19.67
C GLN A 503 -10.17 -19.39 18.98
N GLU A 504 -10.91 -18.69 18.12
CA GLU A 504 -12.07 -19.21 17.36
C GLU A 504 -11.70 -20.39 16.46
N THR A 505 -10.52 -20.32 15.83
CA THR A 505 -10.06 -21.32 14.86
C THR A 505 -9.14 -22.38 15.46
N GLY A 506 -8.61 -22.15 16.67
CA GLY A 506 -7.58 -22.99 17.29
C GLY A 506 -6.26 -23.01 16.50
N SER A 507 -5.95 -21.96 15.74
CA SER A 507 -4.81 -21.92 14.80
C SER A 507 -4.13 -20.56 14.79
N THR A 508 -2.81 -20.55 14.87
CA THR A 508 -1.95 -19.38 14.71
C THR A 508 -1.33 -19.35 13.31
N PHE A 509 -0.70 -18.21 12.93
CA PHE A 509 0.16 -18.20 11.75
C PHE A 509 1.38 -19.09 11.97
N GLU A 510 1.98 -19.58 10.87
CA GLU A 510 3.15 -20.48 10.92
C GLU A 510 4.38 -19.76 11.46
N GLY A 511 5.06 -20.36 12.44
CA GLY A 511 6.23 -19.78 13.10
C GLY A 511 5.90 -18.80 14.23
N TYR A 512 4.68 -18.73 14.70
CA TYR A 512 4.27 -17.85 15.81
C TYR A 512 5.19 -17.98 17.04
N GLU A 513 5.56 -19.21 17.42
CA GLU A 513 6.32 -19.52 18.64
C GLU A 513 7.69 -18.81 18.74
N GLY A 514 8.33 -18.53 17.60
CA GLY A 514 9.62 -17.82 17.55
C GLY A 514 9.49 -16.31 17.44
N SER A 515 8.28 -15.76 17.44
CA SER A 515 8.03 -14.35 17.21
C SER A 515 8.21 -13.48 18.46
N LYS A 516 8.43 -12.18 18.25
CA LYS A 516 8.39 -11.18 19.35
C LYS A 516 7.00 -11.05 19.97
N TYR A 517 5.96 -11.54 19.33
CA TYR A 517 4.63 -11.63 19.91
C TYR A 517 4.57 -12.73 21.00
N ALA A 518 5.11 -13.91 20.69
CA ALA A 518 5.15 -15.04 21.63
C ALA A 518 6.08 -14.79 22.82
N SER A 519 7.19 -14.05 22.60
CA SER A 519 8.10 -13.66 23.71
C SER A 519 7.53 -12.52 24.58
N GLY A 520 6.55 -11.76 24.06
CA GLY A 520 6.05 -10.55 24.70
C GLY A 520 6.85 -9.28 24.42
N GLU A 521 8.03 -9.36 23.79
CA GLU A 521 8.89 -8.21 23.46
C GLU A 521 8.14 -7.13 22.67
N TYR A 522 7.26 -7.53 21.73
CA TYR A 522 6.48 -6.58 20.94
C TYR A 522 5.66 -5.59 21.78
N PHE A 523 5.22 -5.98 22.97
CA PHE A 523 4.33 -5.19 23.80
C PHE A 523 5.05 -4.20 24.73
N GLU A 524 6.37 -4.31 24.88
CA GLU A 524 7.14 -3.52 25.87
C GLU A 524 6.95 -2.00 25.68
N ILE A 525 6.93 -1.51 24.43
CA ILE A 525 6.72 -0.09 24.17
C ILE A 525 5.36 0.45 24.66
N TYR A 526 4.35 -0.43 24.79
CA TYR A 526 3.00 -0.08 25.23
C TYR A 526 2.85 -0.11 26.74
N PHE A 527 3.76 -0.76 27.46
CA PHE A 527 3.83 -0.72 28.92
C PHE A 527 4.61 0.51 29.41
N GLU A 528 5.66 0.86 28.70
CA GLU A 528 6.51 2.00 29.02
C GLU A 528 5.89 3.33 28.55
N GLY A 529 5.08 3.31 27.50
CA GLY A 529 4.46 4.47 26.89
C GLY A 529 3.02 4.71 27.32
N ASP A 530 2.68 5.98 27.55
CA ASP A 530 1.28 6.39 27.72
C ASP A 530 0.75 7.00 26.40
N TYR A 531 -0.09 6.24 25.71
CA TYR A 531 -0.67 6.59 24.41
C TYR A 531 -2.08 7.22 24.55
N ARG A 532 -2.38 7.82 25.69
CA ARG A 532 -3.57 8.63 25.90
C ARG A 532 -3.34 10.08 25.43
N PRO A 533 -4.42 10.83 25.12
CA PRO A 533 -4.31 12.21 24.66
C PRO A 533 -3.57 13.10 25.65
N LYS A 534 -2.56 13.84 25.17
CA LYS A 534 -1.73 14.75 25.97
C LYS A 534 -2.22 16.21 25.90
N THR A 535 -2.78 16.61 24.76
CA THR A 535 -3.26 17.96 24.53
C THR A 535 -4.77 18.08 24.79
N ASP A 536 -5.24 19.26 25.20
CA ASP A 536 -6.67 19.50 25.46
C ASP A 536 -7.52 19.31 24.20
N LYS A 537 -6.97 19.71 23.05
CA LYS A 537 -7.64 19.55 21.77
C LYS A 537 -7.89 18.07 21.48
N VAL A 538 -6.89 17.23 21.63
CA VAL A 538 -6.99 15.79 21.35
C VAL A 538 -7.86 15.09 22.40
N ARG A 539 -7.77 15.49 23.68
CA ARG A 539 -8.71 15.00 24.72
C ARG A 539 -10.17 15.26 24.32
N ALA A 540 -10.45 16.43 23.75
CA ALA A 540 -11.81 16.73 23.28
C ALA A 540 -12.23 15.87 22.09
N LEU A 541 -11.32 15.56 21.15
CA LEU A 541 -11.60 14.71 19.99
C LEU A 541 -11.89 13.25 20.37
N PHE A 542 -11.26 12.75 21.44
CA PHE A 542 -11.44 11.38 21.93
C PHE A 542 -12.43 11.24 23.10
N LYS A 543 -13.18 12.29 23.43
CA LYS A 543 -14.04 12.33 24.62
C LYS A 543 -14.96 11.12 24.76
N ASP A 544 -15.54 10.67 23.65
CA ASP A 544 -16.52 9.57 23.62
C ASP A 544 -15.94 8.28 22.98
N ILE A 545 -14.61 8.21 22.82
CA ILE A 545 -13.91 7.07 22.19
C ILE A 545 -13.10 6.32 23.26
N VAL A 546 -13.25 5.02 23.26
CA VAL A 546 -12.49 4.13 24.17
C VAL A 546 -11.05 4.03 23.67
N ILE A 547 -10.10 4.33 24.54
CA ILE A 547 -8.67 4.23 24.33
C ILE A 547 -8.11 3.19 25.28
N PRO A 548 -7.33 2.18 24.80
CA PRO A 548 -6.76 1.16 25.67
C PRO A 548 -5.81 1.75 26.73
N THR A 549 -5.97 1.28 27.95
CA THR A 549 -5.09 1.61 29.08
C THR A 549 -3.84 0.72 29.07
N PRO A 550 -2.74 1.09 29.76
CA PRO A 550 -1.58 0.20 29.92
C PRO A 550 -1.93 -1.19 30.49
N LEU A 551 -2.89 -1.26 31.42
CA LEU A 551 -3.36 -2.54 31.96
C LEU A 551 -4.06 -3.41 30.91
N GLU A 552 -4.85 -2.81 30.01
CA GLU A 552 -5.48 -3.54 28.91
C GLU A 552 -4.45 -4.07 27.92
N TRP A 553 -3.37 -3.34 27.69
CA TRP A 553 -2.23 -3.83 26.90
C TRP A 553 -1.53 -5.03 27.56
N GLU A 554 -1.36 -5.03 28.89
CA GLU A 554 -0.83 -6.19 29.63
C GLU A 554 -1.75 -7.41 29.51
N VAL A 555 -3.05 -7.21 29.69
CA VAL A 555 -4.05 -8.29 29.51
C VAL A 555 -4.03 -8.83 28.07
N LEU A 556 -3.88 -7.97 27.08
CA LEU A 556 -3.77 -8.40 25.69
C LEU A 556 -2.50 -9.23 25.46
N ARG A 557 -1.35 -8.80 25.98
CA ARG A 557 -0.11 -9.59 25.90
C ARG A 557 -0.32 -11.01 26.47
N ASP A 558 -0.94 -11.11 27.63
CA ASP A 558 -1.16 -12.40 28.31
C ASP A 558 -2.09 -13.29 27.48
N ASN A 559 -3.14 -12.73 26.89
CA ASN A 559 -4.04 -13.46 25.99
C ASN A 559 -3.31 -13.89 24.70
N VAL A 560 -2.46 -13.04 24.12
CA VAL A 560 -1.65 -13.39 22.95
C VAL A 560 -0.65 -14.48 23.28
N ASN A 561 0.00 -14.43 24.43
CA ASN A 561 0.90 -15.49 24.90
C ASN A 561 0.18 -16.83 25.07
N MET A 562 -1.09 -16.80 25.49
CA MET A 562 -1.89 -18.01 25.73
C MET A 562 -2.46 -18.63 24.45
N HIS A 563 -2.92 -17.81 23.51
CA HIS A 563 -3.71 -18.25 22.37
C HIS A 563 -3.08 -17.92 21.01
N GLY A 564 -2.06 -17.07 20.98
CA GLY A 564 -1.36 -16.66 19.78
C GLY A 564 -2.11 -15.61 18.96
N LEU A 565 -1.64 -15.40 17.72
CA LEU A 565 -2.23 -14.52 16.72
C LEU A 565 -2.55 -15.31 15.44
N TYR A 566 -3.67 -14.97 14.81
CA TYR A 566 -4.09 -15.57 13.55
C TYR A 566 -3.28 -15.04 12.35
N HIS A 567 -2.90 -13.74 12.36
CA HIS A 567 -2.19 -13.03 11.30
C HIS A 567 -0.75 -12.74 11.70
N ALA A 568 0.19 -13.01 10.81
CA ALA A 568 1.61 -12.65 10.97
C ALA A 568 1.85 -11.13 10.89
N TYR A 569 1.11 -10.44 10.00
CA TYR A 569 1.16 -8.99 9.80
C TYR A 569 -0.25 -8.41 9.70
N ARG A 570 -0.44 -7.17 10.18
CA ARG A 570 -1.79 -6.60 10.35
C ARG A 570 -1.96 -5.20 9.77
N LEU A 571 -0.96 -4.34 9.83
CA LEU A 571 -1.04 -2.94 9.47
C LEU A 571 -0.07 -2.58 8.35
N ALA A 572 -0.56 -1.90 7.32
CA ALA A 572 0.24 -1.28 6.26
C ALA A 572 -0.54 -0.08 5.70
N ILE A 573 0.12 1.06 5.50
CA ILE A 573 -0.56 2.28 5.06
C ILE A 573 -0.25 2.56 3.59
N ALA A 574 -1.23 2.24 2.74
CA ALA A 574 -1.18 2.43 1.29
C ALA A 574 -1.40 3.90 0.88
N PRO A 575 -1.04 4.30 -0.35
CA PRO A 575 -1.18 5.68 -0.81
C PRO A 575 -2.64 6.10 -1.10
N ASN A 576 -3.56 5.17 -1.35
CA ASN A 576 -5.01 5.39 -1.57
C ASN A 576 -5.38 6.37 -2.69
N GLY A 577 -4.58 6.49 -3.74
CA GLY A 577 -4.71 7.55 -4.75
C GLY A 577 -6.08 7.64 -5.43
N SER A 578 -6.67 6.50 -5.84
CA SER A 578 -7.95 6.47 -6.55
C SER A 578 -9.15 6.35 -5.62
N ILE A 579 -9.05 5.48 -4.63
CA ILE A 579 -10.19 5.11 -3.80
C ILE A 579 -10.56 6.19 -2.78
N SER A 580 -9.63 7.08 -2.41
CA SER A 580 -9.89 8.21 -1.54
C SER A 580 -10.92 9.20 -2.13
N TYR A 581 -10.96 9.35 -3.45
CA TYR A 581 -11.98 10.17 -4.11
C TYR A 581 -13.39 9.59 -3.87
N VAL A 582 -13.56 8.27 -4.02
CA VAL A 582 -14.85 7.60 -3.76
C VAL A 582 -15.28 7.78 -2.31
N GLN A 583 -14.31 7.81 -1.39
CA GLN A 583 -14.53 7.99 0.04
C GLN A 583 -14.69 9.46 0.47
N SER A 584 -14.57 10.42 -0.47
CA SER A 584 -14.53 11.85 -0.15
C SER A 584 -13.53 12.14 0.98
N ALA A 585 -12.32 11.64 0.84
CA ALA A 585 -11.26 11.66 1.81
C ALA A 585 -9.97 12.22 1.22
N THR A 586 -9.12 12.82 2.04
CA THR A 586 -7.73 13.08 1.65
C THR A 586 -6.97 11.75 1.60
N ALA A 587 -6.02 11.63 0.66
CA ALA A 587 -5.33 10.37 0.42
C ALA A 587 -4.40 10.00 1.59
N SER A 588 -4.49 8.75 2.05
CA SER A 588 -3.57 8.17 3.04
C SER A 588 -3.49 9.01 4.34
N VAL A 589 -2.32 9.00 4.96
CA VAL A 589 -1.94 9.83 6.09
C VAL A 589 -1.08 11.04 5.69
N MET A 590 -0.90 11.23 4.37
CA MET A 590 -0.09 12.30 3.81
C MET A 590 -0.79 13.65 3.82
N PRO A 591 -0.03 14.77 3.83
CA PRO A 591 -0.59 16.08 3.57
C PRO A 591 -1.09 16.20 2.13
N ILE A 592 -2.09 17.05 1.90
CA ILE A 592 -2.63 17.32 0.57
C ILE A 592 -1.60 18.03 -0.32
N MET A 593 -1.65 17.77 -1.61
CA MET A 593 -0.80 18.48 -2.59
C MET A 593 -1.38 19.85 -2.97
N GLU A 594 -2.69 19.91 -3.18
CA GLU A 594 -3.42 21.11 -3.59
C GLU A 594 -4.77 21.20 -2.83
N ARG A 595 -5.20 22.39 -2.47
CA ARG A 595 -6.53 22.62 -1.85
C ARG A 595 -7.67 22.34 -2.80
N ILE A 596 -7.47 22.65 -4.09
CA ILE A 596 -8.42 22.38 -5.17
C ILE A 596 -7.61 21.74 -6.29
N GLU A 597 -7.81 20.46 -6.51
CA GLU A 597 -7.10 19.71 -7.58
C GLU A 597 -7.73 19.97 -8.93
N GLU A 598 -6.91 20.26 -9.94
CA GLU A 598 -7.32 20.28 -11.34
C GLU A 598 -7.14 18.89 -11.95
N ARG A 599 -8.19 18.38 -12.61
CA ARG A 599 -8.18 17.11 -13.31
C ARG A 599 -8.67 17.27 -14.74
N THR A 600 -8.05 16.57 -15.67
CA THR A 600 -8.43 16.60 -17.10
C THR A 600 -9.13 15.30 -17.47
N TYR A 601 -10.33 15.41 -18.07
CA TYR A 601 -11.09 14.31 -18.65
C TYR A 601 -11.32 14.56 -20.13
N GLY A 602 -10.61 13.83 -20.98
CA GLY A 602 -10.58 14.13 -22.41
C GLY A 602 -10.13 15.57 -22.66
N ASN A 603 -11.00 16.39 -23.27
CA ASN A 603 -10.72 17.81 -23.53
C ASN A 603 -11.30 18.76 -22.47
N SER A 604 -11.81 18.24 -21.34
CA SER A 604 -12.48 19.04 -20.31
C SER A 604 -11.68 19.05 -19.01
N LYS A 605 -11.59 20.21 -18.38
CA LYS A 605 -11.06 20.36 -17.01
C LYS A 605 -12.17 20.22 -15.99
N THR A 606 -11.84 19.63 -14.85
CA THR A 606 -12.70 19.54 -13.67
C THR A 606 -11.90 19.90 -12.44
N TYR A 607 -12.58 20.35 -11.40
CA TYR A 607 -11.98 20.80 -10.16
C TYR A 607 -12.51 19.98 -8.99
N TYR A 608 -11.61 19.59 -8.11
CA TYR A 608 -11.92 18.85 -6.90
C TYR A 608 -11.40 19.60 -5.67
N PRO A 609 -12.28 20.37 -4.98
CA PRO A 609 -11.95 20.90 -3.67
C PRO A 609 -11.74 19.76 -2.68
N MET A 610 -10.74 19.88 -1.81
CA MET A 610 -10.53 18.90 -0.75
C MET A 610 -11.80 18.74 0.10
N PRO A 611 -12.10 17.50 0.51
CA PRO A 611 -13.30 17.20 1.29
C PRO A 611 -13.39 18.08 2.56
N GLY A 612 -14.53 18.74 2.77
CA GLY A 612 -14.75 19.63 3.89
C GLY A 612 -14.04 20.97 3.83
N LEU A 613 -13.35 21.30 2.73
CA LEU A 613 -12.71 22.60 2.54
C LEU A 613 -13.74 23.73 2.55
N SER A 614 -13.46 24.76 3.34
CA SER A 614 -14.30 25.95 3.47
C SER A 614 -13.43 27.19 3.73
N PRO A 615 -13.97 28.41 3.59
CA PRO A 615 -13.23 29.62 3.96
C PRO A 615 -12.76 29.66 5.42
N GLN A 616 -13.49 28.98 6.33
CA GLN A 616 -13.22 28.99 7.77
C GLN A 616 -12.02 28.08 8.12
N ASN A 617 -11.79 27.00 7.37
CA ASN A 617 -10.70 26.04 7.64
C ASN A 617 -9.61 26.06 6.56
N TRP A 618 -9.65 27.00 5.63
CA TRP A 618 -8.69 27.16 4.54
C TRP A 618 -7.23 27.13 4.98
N PHE A 619 -6.93 27.76 6.11
CA PHE A 619 -5.59 27.80 6.67
C PHE A 619 -5.07 26.40 7.05
N PHE A 620 -5.93 25.55 7.57
CA PHE A 620 -5.56 24.21 8.03
C PHE A 620 -5.33 23.22 6.87
N TYR A 621 -5.86 23.50 5.68
CA TYR A 621 -5.55 22.75 4.45
C TYR A 621 -4.26 23.26 3.79
N LYS A 622 -3.18 23.35 4.58
CA LYS A 622 -1.87 23.75 4.06
C LYS A 622 -1.34 22.69 3.08
N GLU A 623 -0.84 23.13 1.92
CA GLU A 623 -0.34 22.23 0.88
C GLU A 623 1.03 21.64 1.29
N ALA A 624 1.27 20.40 0.92
CA ALA A 624 2.47 19.65 1.29
C ALA A 624 3.77 20.35 0.88
N TYR A 625 3.78 20.99 -0.29
CA TYR A 625 4.93 21.75 -0.78
C TYR A 625 5.27 23.00 0.05
N ASP A 626 4.34 23.49 0.84
CA ASP A 626 4.55 24.65 1.75
C ASP A 626 4.90 24.24 3.17
N MET A 627 4.82 22.92 3.48
CA MET A 627 5.14 22.40 4.81
C MET A 627 6.65 22.27 5.04
N ASP A 628 7.03 22.28 6.32
CA ASP A 628 8.35 21.82 6.76
C ASP A 628 8.43 20.30 6.70
N MET A 629 9.23 19.77 5.79
CA MET A 629 9.33 18.34 5.55
C MET A 629 9.88 17.57 6.77
N PHE A 630 10.66 18.19 7.63
CA PHE A 630 11.12 17.58 8.90
C PHE A 630 9.93 17.32 9.84
N LYS A 631 8.96 18.21 9.90
CA LYS A 631 7.73 18.02 10.70
C LYS A 631 6.81 16.96 10.09
N VAL A 632 6.79 16.85 8.77
CA VAL A 632 6.08 15.75 8.10
C VAL A 632 6.74 14.41 8.43
N VAL A 633 8.07 14.34 8.41
CA VAL A 633 8.83 13.15 8.89
C VAL A 633 8.47 12.82 10.34
N ASP A 634 8.41 13.79 11.24
CA ASP A 634 8.03 13.57 12.64
C ASP A 634 6.61 13.00 12.77
N MET A 635 5.66 13.47 11.96
CA MET A 635 4.30 12.91 11.90
C MET A 635 4.31 11.45 11.48
N ILE A 636 4.99 11.14 10.37
CA ILE A 636 5.05 9.77 9.84
C ILE A 636 5.80 8.84 10.79
N ALA A 637 6.87 9.31 11.43
CA ALA A 637 7.59 8.54 12.44
C ALA A 637 6.71 8.21 13.66
N THR A 638 5.87 9.16 14.07
CA THR A 638 4.88 8.94 15.15
C THR A 638 3.90 7.83 14.78
N ILE A 639 3.43 7.77 13.54
CA ILE A 639 2.53 6.72 13.06
C ILE A 639 3.27 5.39 12.91
N GLN A 640 4.52 5.42 12.37
CA GLN A 640 5.29 4.23 12.04
C GLN A 640 5.55 3.31 13.24
N GLN A 641 5.70 3.85 14.44
CA GLN A 641 5.91 3.04 15.65
C GLN A 641 4.73 2.10 15.96
N HIS A 642 3.53 2.38 15.44
CA HIS A 642 2.32 1.57 15.63
C HIS A 642 1.98 0.67 14.44
N VAL A 643 2.72 0.80 13.33
CA VAL A 643 2.49 0.06 12.09
C VAL A 643 3.58 -0.99 11.93
N ASP A 644 3.20 -2.26 12.01
CA ASP A 644 4.14 -3.39 11.95
C ASP A 644 4.84 -3.51 10.58
N GLN A 645 4.18 -3.19 9.50
CA GLN A 645 4.81 -3.07 8.18
C GLN A 645 5.24 -1.62 7.92
N GLY A 646 4.96 -1.07 6.74
CA GLY A 646 5.41 0.25 6.32
C GLY A 646 4.29 1.23 6.00
N ILE A 647 4.71 2.41 5.60
CA ILE A 647 3.87 3.54 5.18
C ILE A 647 4.38 4.03 3.83
N SER A 648 3.49 4.20 2.85
CA SER A 648 3.83 4.80 1.55
C SER A 648 4.13 6.28 1.72
N PHE A 649 5.33 6.60 2.18
CA PHE A 649 5.74 7.95 2.52
C PHE A 649 6.34 8.70 1.34
N THR A 650 5.60 9.66 0.78
CA THR A 650 6.05 10.55 -0.28
C THR A 650 6.69 11.81 0.29
N LEU A 651 7.88 12.17 -0.19
CA LEU A 651 8.53 13.44 0.09
C LEU A 651 8.07 14.50 -0.94
N PHE A 652 7.75 15.70 -0.45
CA PHE A 652 7.35 16.82 -1.28
C PHE A 652 8.45 17.88 -1.27
N LEU A 653 9.03 18.14 -2.43
CA LEU A 653 10.18 19.00 -2.59
C LEU A 653 9.79 20.31 -3.28
N LYS A 654 10.25 21.43 -2.72
CA LYS A 654 10.19 22.71 -3.42
C LYS A 654 11.21 22.72 -4.53
N ASP A 655 10.93 23.42 -5.62
CA ASP A 655 11.86 23.68 -6.72
C ASP A 655 13.18 24.35 -6.29
N THR A 656 13.15 25.04 -5.15
CA THR A 656 14.31 25.70 -4.54
C THR A 656 15.18 24.78 -3.68
N MET A 657 14.73 23.57 -3.41
CA MET A 657 15.49 22.59 -2.59
C MET A 657 16.65 21.99 -3.38
N THR A 658 17.80 21.90 -2.70
CA THR A 658 19.00 21.29 -3.26
C THR A 658 19.02 19.78 -2.97
N THR A 659 19.85 19.03 -3.71
CA THR A 659 20.11 17.59 -3.40
C THR A 659 20.68 17.40 -1.99
N ARG A 660 21.41 18.40 -1.47
CA ARG A 660 21.88 18.39 -0.07
C ARG A 660 20.72 18.46 0.92
N ASP A 661 19.69 19.26 0.64
CA ASP A 661 18.50 19.34 1.49
C ASP A 661 17.73 18.04 1.47
N LEU A 662 17.59 17.40 0.29
CA LEU A 662 16.97 16.08 0.18
C LEU A 662 17.75 15.03 0.98
N ASN A 663 19.08 14.97 0.86
CA ASN A 663 19.89 14.04 1.67
C ASN A 663 19.74 14.28 3.18
N ARG A 664 19.58 15.54 3.61
CA ARG A 664 19.35 15.86 5.05
C ARG A 664 17.99 15.33 5.50
N ILE A 665 16.96 15.43 4.67
CA ILE A 665 15.63 14.87 4.96
C ILE A 665 15.70 13.35 5.02
N ASP A 666 16.36 12.69 4.06
CA ASP A 666 16.54 11.24 4.03
C ASP A 666 17.26 10.73 5.29
N LEU A 667 18.36 11.38 5.68
CA LEU A 667 19.10 11.02 6.89
C LEU A 667 18.29 11.27 8.17
N TYR A 668 17.48 12.33 8.19
CA TYR A 668 16.58 12.60 9.29
C TYR A 668 15.47 11.54 9.39
N ALA A 669 14.87 11.18 8.26
CA ALA A 669 13.88 10.10 8.20
C ALA A 669 14.46 8.77 8.71
N HIS A 670 15.66 8.41 8.26
CA HIS A 670 16.39 7.24 8.77
C HIS A 670 16.58 7.31 10.30
N HIS A 671 17.09 8.44 10.82
CA HIS A 671 17.31 8.65 12.24
C HIS A 671 16.02 8.56 13.08
N LYS A 672 14.89 8.99 12.52
CA LYS A 672 13.57 8.94 13.17
C LYS A 672 12.89 7.56 13.12
N GLY A 673 13.55 6.54 12.59
CA GLY A 673 13.02 5.19 12.53
C GLY A 673 12.02 4.95 11.37
N ILE A 674 11.95 5.86 10.40
CA ILE A 674 11.18 5.62 9.16
C ILE A 674 11.72 4.35 8.49
N LYS A 675 10.83 3.48 8.06
CA LYS A 675 11.18 2.20 7.43
C LYS A 675 11.42 2.34 5.93
N THR A 676 10.56 3.13 5.24
CA THR A 676 10.61 3.29 3.78
C THR A 676 10.33 4.73 3.35
N LEU A 677 10.94 5.12 2.23
CA LEU A 677 10.61 6.34 1.49
C LEU A 677 10.13 5.93 0.10
N TYR A 678 8.96 6.42 -0.27
CA TYR A 678 8.34 6.21 -1.58
C TYR A 678 8.86 7.23 -2.60
N TYR A 679 8.00 7.98 -3.28
CA TYR A 679 8.44 9.03 -4.21
C TYR A 679 9.06 10.24 -3.51
N ALA A 680 10.01 10.88 -4.21
CA ALA A 680 10.28 12.30 -4.03
C ALA A 680 9.59 13.06 -5.17
N ARG A 681 8.67 13.98 -4.86
CA ARG A 681 7.93 14.79 -5.83
C ARG A 681 8.35 16.24 -5.77
N THR A 682 8.79 16.79 -6.90
CA THR A 682 9.09 18.22 -7.04
C THR A 682 7.92 18.93 -7.72
N LYS A 683 7.58 20.15 -7.28
CA LYS A 683 6.34 20.84 -7.67
C LYS A 683 6.19 21.05 -9.19
N ASP A 684 7.27 21.31 -9.93
CA ASP A 684 7.24 21.71 -11.35
C ASP A 684 7.85 20.70 -12.33
N THR A 685 8.29 19.55 -11.89
CA THR A 685 8.75 18.50 -12.80
C THR A 685 7.59 17.59 -13.19
N GLY A 686 7.37 17.43 -14.49
CA GLY A 686 6.42 16.44 -15.04
C GLY A 686 6.86 15.01 -14.75
N GLN A 687 6.98 14.67 -13.48
CA GLN A 687 7.36 13.32 -13.02
C GLN A 687 6.28 12.33 -13.46
N GLU A 688 6.69 11.31 -14.20
CA GLU A 688 5.83 10.16 -14.47
C GLU A 688 5.49 9.46 -13.16
N GLY A 689 4.28 9.67 -12.66
CA GLY A 689 3.77 8.94 -11.50
C GLY A 689 3.67 7.44 -11.81
N CYS A 690 3.66 6.60 -10.78
CA CYS A 690 3.36 5.18 -10.95
C CYS A 690 1.98 5.03 -11.59
N LEU A 691 1.93 4.52 -12.83
CA LEU A 691 0.69 4.33 -13.57
C LEU A 691 -0.31 3.42 -12.84
N SER A 692 0.19 2.46 -12.04
CA SER A 692 -0.66 1.57 -11.24
C SER A 692 -1.30 2.25 -10.02
N CYS A 693 -0.70 3.34 -9.52
CA CYS A 693 -1.23 4.11 -8.38
C CYS A 693 -2.17 5.25 -8.81
N ALA A 694 -2.12 5.63 -10.08
CA ALA A 694 -2.94 6.70 -10.64
C ALA A 694 -4.36 6.24 -11.06
N VAL A 695 -4.61 4.94 -11.06
CA VAL A 695 -5.91 4.34 -11.46
C VAL A 695 -6.80 4.09 -10.25
#